data_4b8470fb88de7f767921f563ca459c6b
#
_entry.id   4b8470fb88de7f767921f563ca459c6b
#
_cell.length_a   1.000
_cell.length_b   1.000
_cell.length_c   1.000
_cell.angle_alpha   90.00
_cell.angle_beta   90.00
_cell.angle_gamma   90.00
#
_symmetry.space_group_name_H-M   'P 1'
#
loop_
_entity.id
_entity.type
_entity.pdbx_description
1 polymer ?
#
loop_
_entity_poly.entity_id
_entity_poly.type
_entity_poly.pdbx_seq_one_letter_code
_entity_poly.pdbx_strand_id
1 'polypeptide(L)'
;MTAYALPFNTEDATLAIVGGKGANLSRMTRAGFPVPPGFFVTTEAYRAFVQANHLQKEIVDLASNQADSSEIRSVAIRQLFANGTIPADLVESISHAYADLIQTVGDTPLAVRSSATAEDLPGASFAGQQDTYLNIRGKSALLEAVQRCWSSLWTPRALEYRARQGIDPSTVSLAVVVQVMVPAEASGIMFTANPISGARDEIAIDAAWGLGEAIVGGLVTPDHIVAHKTTGAIKQVTIADKTVMTQPTATGTQERPVEESKRRAQVLNATQATELAKLGAEIEKYYGEPQDIEWCFANGKFYIVQARPITTLPSEPVRWESPITGAKWLKDLQAAEWATEPLSPLGATTTFDAMITARQRKLPMQQMPWYALINGWLYIRADFRLLWLFTAPIGLLWNTIAGTLDGHGRMRRLWSPQLIILDSLEKAELEKLSDDELHARVDQLLEILGWWWWEVTWYAAVTLIGEQLLPKLNVPDLADPSVLFRGNDSLLLEAERALRRAANTGEVKAYLAKFGHFVESADPIHLTLRESSDLLAQHVAAARGSKVSPDERLLRIRRERAEAESLVRSLPGTRGFLARSILKLSQSHAAHTDDAVFHFQRVLALARATFLEVGRRLTSRGVIEQAADVFYLERKELWKTPRTDLAELVTRRRDLREGQKRLAPPSFIPPLSDPTWGKDTQLKMFSSALGETVLKRGLQEHNGRRILVGTPGSPGRARGTARVITGPDDFHRFQPGDVLVAHTTMPIWTPLFNIASAAVTEVGGPFSHAAIVAREFGIPLVNGAIDATQVIADGAPVLVDGSAGIVEL
;
A
#
# COMPACT_ATOMS: atom_id res chain seq x y z
N MET A 1 37.01 15.48 12.32
CA MET A 1 37.77 14.41 11.65
C MET A 1 36.95 13.16 11.76
N THR A 2 36.59 12.56 10.65
CA THR A 2 35.82 11.29 10.62
C THR A 2 36.72 10.17 11.15
N ALA A 3 36.27 9.46 12.17
CA ALA A 3 37.08 8.38 12.78
C ALA A 3 37.11 7.18 11.82
N TYR A 4 38.29 6.64 11.52
CA TYR A 4 38.46 5.44 10.69
C TYR A 4 38.13 4.14 11.42
N ALA A 5 38.19 4.16 12.76
CA ALA A 5 37.78 3.04 13.61
C ALA A 5 36.90 3.53 14.74
N LEU A 6 35.84 2.75 15.08
CA LEU A 6 34.84 3.08 16.10
C LEU A 6 34.53 1.85 16.97
N PRO A 7 34.40 1.97 18.30
CA PRO A 7 33.99 0.87 19.15
C PRO A 7 32.50 0.50 18.94
N PHE A 8 32.09 -0.73 19.27
CA PHE A 8 30.72 -1.21 19.08
C PHE A 8 29.65 -0.39 19.82
N ASN A 9 29.99 0.22 20.93
CA ASN A 9 29.06 1.00 21.77
C ASN A 9 28.92 2.47 21.34
N THR A 10 29.50 2.88 20.18
CA THR A 10 29.38 4.24 19.68
C THR A 10 27.98 4.61 19.27
N GLU A 11 27.58 5.88 19.45
CA GLU A 11 26.32 6.42 18.92
C GLU A 11 26.38 6.72 17.42
N ASP A 12 27.59 6.92 16.90
CA ASP A 12 27.84 7.30 15.49
C ASP A 12 27.73 6.12 14.52
N ALA A 13 27.40 4.90 14.98
CA ALA A 13 27.30 3.70 14.16
C ALA A 13 26.02 3.69 13.30
N THR A 14 25.97 4.59 12.32
CA THR A 14 24.87 4.62 11.31
C THR A 14 25.13 3.64 10.18
N LEU A 15 24.07 3.27 9.43
CA LEU A 15 24.17 2.44 8.22
C LEU A 15 25.24 2.98 7.24
N ALA A 16 25.31 4.27 7.06
CA ALA A 16 26.25 4.93 6.15
C ALA A 16 27.72 4.80 6.60
N ILE A 17 27.97 4.68 7.91
CA ILE A 17 29.33 4.69 8.49
C ILE A 17 29.84 3.25 8.74
N VAL A 18 28.98 2.36 9.25
CA VAL A 18 29.41 1.00 9.67
C VAL A 18 28.71 -0.13 8.91
N GLY A 19 27.85 0.18 7.92
CA GLY A 19 27.08 -0.79 7.17
C GLY A 19 25.97 -1.46 7.99
N GLY A 20 25.16 -2.34 7.37
CA GLY A 20 23.98 -2.95 8.00
C GLY A 20 24.32 -3.84 9.20
N LYS A 21 25.27 -4.78 9.05
CA LYS A 21 25.72 -5.64 10.14
C LYS A 21 26.30 -4.83 11.31
N GLY A 22 27.13 -3.81 10.99
CA GLY A 22 27.72 -2.96 11.99
C GLY A 22 26.71 -2.16 12.80
N ALA A 23 25.74 -1.56 12.14
CA ALA A 23 24.67 -0.79 12.77
C ALA A 23 23.84 -1.67 13.73
N ASN A 24 23.49 -2.89 13.30
CA ASN A 24 22.75 -3.83 14.14
C ASN A 24 23.57 -4.31 15.35
N LEU A 25 24.85 -4.63 15.18
CA LEU A 25 25.73 -4.99 16.30
C LEU A 25 25.88 -3.86 17.31
N SER A 26 26.04 -2.61 16.84
CA SER A 26 26.10 -1.45 17.73
C SER A 26 24.80 -1.27 18.52
N ARG A 27 23.64 -1.36 17.86
CA ARG A 27 22.32 -1.27 18.53
C ARG A 27 22.17 -2.33 19.62
N MET A 28 22.52 -3.60 19.35
CA MET A 28 22.45 -4.69 20.31
C MET A 28 23.43 -4.48 21.47
N THR A 29 24.67 -4.06 21.18
CA THR A 29 25.68 -3.80 22.23
C THR A 29 25.22 -2.70 23.18
N ARG A 30 24.68 -1.62 22.67
CA ARG A 30 24.13 -0.50 23.47
C ARG A 30 22.88 -0.88 24.25
N ALA A 31 22.09 -1.80 23.74
CA ALA A 31 20.92 -2.37 24.43
C ALA A 31 21.31 -3.40 25.53
N GLY A 32 22.59 -3.77 25.65
CA GLY A 32 23.08 -4.69 26.66
C GLY A 32 22.91 -6.16 26.32
N PHE A 33 22.62 -6.52 25.09
CA PHE A 33 22.60 -7.92 24.65
C PHE A 33 23.98 -8.53 24.64
N PRO A 34 24.12 -9.86 24.78
CA PRO A 34 25.41 -10.55 24.90
C PRO A 34 26.15 -10.63 23.56
N VAL A 35 26.60 -9.48 23.06
CA VAL A 35 27.41 -9.35 21.84
C VAL A 35 28.88 -9.46 22.20
N PRO A 36 29.69 -10.33 21.53
CA PRO A 36 31.14 -10.35 21.74
C PRO A 36 31.74 -8.97 21.41
N PRO A 37 32.68 -8.46 22.21
CA PRO A 37 33.26 -7.13 22.01
C PRO A 37 34.01 -7.00 20.68
N GLY A 38 34.13 -5.76 20.20
CA GLY A 38 34.82 -5.48 18.95
C GLY A 38 34.79 -3.99 18.57
N PHE A 39 35.20 -3.71 17.34
CA PHE A 39 35.19 -2.37 16.76
C PHE A 39 34.86 -2.43 15.26
N PHE A 40 34.50 -1.29 14.70
CA PHE A 40 34.24 -1.11 13.27
C PHE A 40 35.41 -0.42 12.60
N VAL A 41 35.79 -0.84 11.39
CA VAL A 41 36.53 -0.05 10.45
C VAL A 41 35.52 0.58 9.50
N THR A 42 35.42 1.91 9.48
CA THR A 42 34.31 2.66 8.87
C THR A 42 34.37 2.67 7.34
N THR A 43 33.27 3.07 6.70
CA THR A 43 33.20 3.30 5.25
C THR A 43 34.17 4.40 4.80
N GLU A 44 34.49 5.35 5.69
CA GLU A 44 35.48 6.39 5.42
C GLU A 44 36.89 5.81 5.28
N ALA A 45 37.21 4.78 6.07
CA ALA A 45 38.49 4.07 5.91
C ALA A 45 38.59 3.40 4.53
N TYR A 46 37.50 2.77 4.04
CA TYR A 46 37.43 2.23 2.70
C TYR A 46 37.68 3.32 1.64
N ARG A 47 36.95 4.45 1.74
CA ARG A 47 37.12 5.58 0.80
C ARG A 47 38.52 6.15 0.82
N ALA A 48 39.10 6.31 2.01
CA ALA A 48 40.48 6.81 2.14
C ALA A 48 41.51 5.85 1.50
N PHE A 49 41.31 4.52 1.65
CA PHE A 49 42.15 3.51 0.98
C PHE A 49 42.04 3.61 -0.56
N VAL A 50 40.80 3.65 -1.09
CA VAL A 50 40.54 3.76 -2.53
C VAL A 50 41.12 5.06 -3.10
N GLN A 51 40.99 6.18 -2.39
CA GLN A 51 41.52 7.48 -2.80
C GLN A 51 43.05 7.51 -2.78
N ALA A 52 43.69 7.04 -1.71
CA ALA A 52 45.15 7.06 -1.58
C ALA A 52 45.85 6.20 -2.63
N ASN A 53 45.21 5.13 -3.08
CA ASN A 53 45.74 4.26 -4.14
C ASN A 53 45.19 4.62 -5.54
N HIS A 54 44.44 5.72 -5.70
CA HIS A 54 43.86 6.20 -6.97
C HIS A 54 42.99 5.19 -7.70
N LEU A 55 42.32 4.27 -6.97
CA LEU A 55 41.60 3.14 -7.54
C LEU A 55 40.18 3.47 -8.06
N GLN A 56 39.59 4.58 -7.63
CA GLN A 56 38.14 4.88 -7.87
C GLN A 56 37.76 4.78 -9.35
N LYS A 57 38.54 5.43 -10.24
CA LYS A 57 38.22 5.44 -11.66
C LYS A 57 38.31 4.03 -12.27
N GLU A 58 39.37 3.31 -11.98
CA GLU A 58 39.63 1.99 -12.55
C GLU A 58 38.57 0.97 -12.06
N ILE A 59 38.19 1.04 -10.79
CA ILE A 59 37.11 0.22 -10.23
C ILE A 59 35.81 0.47 -10.96
N VAL A 60 35.43 1.75 -11.19
CA VAL A 60 34.16 2.09 -11.86
C VAL A 60 34.18 1.64 -13.31
N ASP A 61 35.29 1.87 -14.01
CA ASP A 61 35.49 1.49 -15.43
C ASP A 61 35.36 -0.04 -15.58
N LEU A 62 36.03 -0.82 -14.72
CA LEU A 62 35.95 -2.29 -14.72
C LEU A 62 34.55 -2.79 -14.32
N ALA A 63 33.95 -2.22 -13.29
CA ALA A 63 32.62 -2.63 -12.83
C ALA A 63 31.53 -2.37 -13.87
N SER A 64 31.66 -1.31 -14.65
CA SER A 64 30.70 -0.91 -15.70
C SER A 64 30.92 -1.59 -17.05
N ASN A 65 32.06 -2.24 -17.25
CA ASN A 65 32.40 -2.91 -18.52
C ASN A 65 31.60 -4.19 -18.71
N GLN A 66 30.49 -4.14 -19.44
CA GLN A 66 29.62 -5.29 -19.73
C GLN A 66 30.18 -6.24 -20.80
N ALA A 67 31.28 -5.90 -21.46
CA ALA A 67 31.91 -6.78 -22.47
C ALA A 67 32.63 -7.98 -21.80
N ASP A 68 33.13 -7.80 -20.56
CA ASP A 68 33.78 -8.86 -19.79
C ASP A 68 32.79 -9.55 -18.82
N SER A 69 33.04 -10.84 -18.55
CA SER A 69 32.25 -11.56 -17.56
C SER A 69 32.43 -11.00 -16.13
N SER A 70 31.47 -11.24 -15.26
CA SER A 70 31.53 -10.80 -13.85
C SER A 70 32.75 -11.38 -13.12
N GLU A 71 33.20 -12.59 -13.48
CA GLU A 71 34.37 -13.25 -12.94
C GLU A 71 35.66 -12.49 -13.30
N ILE A 72 35.85 -12.14 -14.59
CA ILE A 72 37.02 -11.41 -15.09
C ILE A 72 37.09 -10.03 -14.40
N ARG A 73 35.97 -9.31 -14.37
CA ARG A 73 35.89 -8.00 -13.74
C ARG A 73 36.19 -8.07 -12.23
N SER A 74 35.65 -9.09 -11.55
CA SER A 74 35.90 -9.32 -10.13
C SER A 74 37.37 -9.57 -9.85
N VAL A 75 38.02 -10.47 -10.59
CA VAL A 75 39.43 -10.78 -10.44
C VAL A 75 40.28 -9.53 -10.63
N ALA A 76 40.04 -8.78 -11.69
CA ALA A 76 40.79 -7.52 -11.98
C ALA A 76 40.63 -6.49 -10.83
N ILE A 77 39.40 -6.23 -10.37
CA ILE A 77 39.15 -5.28 -9.27
C ILE A 77 39.78 -5.75 -7.96
N ARG A 78 39.62 -7.03 -7.59
CA ARG A 78 40.21 -7.56 -6.36
C ARG A 78 41.73 -7.54 -6.38
N GLN A 79 42.37 -7.66 -7.55
CA GLN A 79 43.82 -7.50 -7.68
C GLN A 79 44.28 -6.06 -7.40
N LEU A 80 43.46 -5.04 -7.77
CA LEU A 80 43.79 -3.65 -7.42
C LEU A 80 43.83 -3.48 -5.89
N PHE A 81 42.89 -4.07 -5.18
CA PHE A 81 42.89 -4.06 -3.71
C PHE A 81 44.14 -4.78 -3.15
N ALA A 82 44.46 -5.95 -3.67
CA ALA A 82 45.59 -6.76 -3.20
C ALA A 82 46.94 -6.02 -3.39
N ASN A 83 47.06 -5.26 -4.46
CA ASN A 83 48.28 -4.47 -4.76
C ASN A 83 48.32 -3.12 -4.03
N GLY A 84 47.20 -2.65 -3.49
CA GLY A 84 47.10 -1.36 -2.81
C GLY A 84 47.80 -1.38 -1.44
N THR A 85 48.31 -0.23 -1.05
CA THR A 85 48.97 -0.04 0.26
C THR A 85 48.03 0.70 1.19
N ILE A 86 47.85 0.16 2.41
CA ILE A 86 47.01 0.81 3.45
C ILE A 86 47.77 2.08 3.92
N PRO A 87 47.16 3.26 3.86
CA PRO A 87 47.77 4.52 4.34
C PRO A 87 48.17 4.47 5.80
N ALA A 88 49.23 5.18 6.17
CA ALA A 88 49.80 5.10 7.54
C ALA A 88 48.83 5.52 8.63
N ASP A 89 48.00 6.52 8.40
CA ASP A 89 46.95 6.98 9.32
C ASP A 89 45.85 5.96 9.54
N LEU A 90 45.47 5.21 8.49
CA LEU A 90 44.58 4.07 8.63
C LEU A 90 45.20 2.92 9.44
N VAL A 91 46.46 2.60 9.14
CA VAL A 91 47.21 1.59 9.89
C VAL A 91 47.29 1.96 11.37
N GLU A 92 47.57 3.23 11.68
CA GLU A 92 47.64 3.73 13.07
C GLU A 92 46.28 3.63 13.75
N SER A 93 45.19 4.10 13.14
CA SER A 93 43.83 4.08 13.69
C SER A 93 43.32 2.67 13.95
N ILE A 94 43.48 1.73 12.99
CA ILE A 94 43.06 0.34 13.15
C ILE A 94 43.92 -0.36 14.23
N SER A 95 45.22 -0.06 14.27
CA SER A 95 46.13 -0.64 15.25
C SER A 95 45.83 -0.18 16.67
N HIS A 96 45.47 1.08 16.86
CA HIS A 96 45.05 1.62 18.15
C HIS A 96 43.77 0.94 18.63
N ALA A 97 42.74 0.86 17.81
CA ALA A 97 41.50 0.15 18.17
C ALA A 97 41.71 -1.34 18.46
N TYR A 98 42.63 -1.99 17.75
CA TYR A 98 43.05 -3.38 18.04
C TYR A 98 43.75 -3.49 19.40
N ALA A 99 44.70 -2.58 19.70
CA ALA A 99 45.42 -2.58 20.99
C ALA A 99 44.46 -2.37 22.15
N ASP A 100 43.52 -1.46 22.07
CA ASP A 100 42.49 -1.20 23.07
C ASP A 100 41.60 -2.45 23.30
N LEU A 101 41.24 -3.13 22.22
CA LEU A 101 40.44 -4.36 22.31
C LEU A 101 41.23 -5.46 23.02
N ILE A 102 42.48 -5.71 22.62
CA ILE A 102 43.33 -6.75 23.21
C ILE A 102 43.67 -6.43 24.68
N GLN A 103 43.86 -5.20 25.05
CA GLN A 103 44.02 -4.78 26.43
C GLN A 103 42.82 -5.20 27.31
N THR A 104 41.60 -5.15 26.74
CA THR A 104 40.37 -5.47 27.46
C THR A 104 40.10 -6.97 27.54
N VAL A 105 40.36 -7.75 26.45
CA VAL A 105 39.91 -9.14 26.31
C VAL A 105 41.07 -10.16 26.29
N GLY A 106 42.32 -9.70 26.29
CA GLY A 106 43.52 -10.54 26.11
C GLY A 106 43.78 -10.88 24.63
N ASP A 107 44.85 -11.64 24.34
CA ASP A 107 45.21 -12.09 22.99
C ASP A 107 44.28 -13.19 22.49
N THR A 108 43.08 -12.80 22.08
CA THR A 108 42.02 -13.66 21.55
C THR A 108 41.94 -13.59 20.04
N PRO A 109 41.55 -14.66 19.34
CA PRO A 109 41.33 -14.61 17.89
C PRO A 109 40.13 -13.70 17.55
N LEU A 110 40.18 -13.15 16.36
CA LEU A 110 39.16 -12.23 15.84
C LEU A 110 38.41 -12.85 14.64
N ALA A 111 37.15 -12.45 14.50
CA ALA A 111 36.34 -12.59 13.29
C ALA A 111 36.32 -11.22 12.60
N VAL A 112 36.69 -11.19 11.31
CA VAL A 112 36.73 -9.97 10.48
C VAL A 112 35.70 -10.15 9.35
N ARG A 113 34.65 -9.34 9.38
CA ARG A 113 33.46 -9.50 8.54
C ARG A 113 33.16 -8.23 7.74
N SER A 114 32.78 -8.38 6.50
CA SER A 114 32.28 -7.29 5.67
C SER A 114 30.91 -6.79 6.15
N SER A 115 30.67 -5.47 6.04
CA SER A 115 29.41 -4.82 6.38
C SER A 115 29.12 -3.73 5.34
N ALA A 116 28.33 -4.08 4.32
CA ALA A 116 28.04 -3.15 3.24
C ALA A 116 26.90 -2.18 3.61
N THR A 117 26.93 -1.01 2.99
CA THR A 117 25.88 0.01 3.13
C THR A 117 24.58 -0.35 2.37
N ALA A 118 24.67 -1.27 1.41
CA ALA A 118 23.54 -1.70 0.57
C ALA A 118 23.07 -3.14 0.92
N GLU A 119 23.50 -3.72 2.02
CA GLU A 119 23.27 -5.16 2.33
C GLU A 119 21.83 -5.46 2.79
N ASP A 120 21.17 -4.54 3.46
CA ASP A 120 19.86 -4.72 4.09
C ASP A 120 18.81 -3.74 3.52
N LEU A 121 18.80 -3.53 2.21
CA LEU A 121 17.75 -2.71 1.57
C LEU A 121 16.43 -3.50 1.51
N PRO A 122 15.26 -2.85 1.71
CA PRO A 122 13.96 -3.49 1.59
C PRO A 122 13.79 -4.20 0.25
N GLY A 123 13.52 -5.50 0.28
CA GLY A 123 13.35 -6.35 -0.92
C GLY A 123 14.65 -6.88 -1.54
N ALA A 124 15.82 -6.65 -0.94
CA ALA A 124 17.11 -7.11 -1.42
C ALA A 124 17.86 -7.89 -0.33
N SER A 125 18.04 -9.19 -0.50
CA SER A 125 18.83 -10.03 0.41
C SER A 125 20.21 -10.30 -0.17
N PHE A 126 21.26 -9.73 0.43
CA PHE A 126 22.66 -9.98 0.10
C PHE A 126 23.28 -11.15 0.90
N ALA A 127 22.44 -12.02 1.46
CA ALA A 127 22.91 -13.15 2.28
C ALA A 127 23.97 -13.99 1.55
N GLY A 128 25.10 -14.20 2.20
CA GLY A 128 26.18 -15.08 1.70
C GLY A 128 27.00 -14.56 0.52
N GLN A 129 26.92 -13.26 0.19
CA GLN A 129 27.64 -12.70 -0.95
C GLN A 129 29.02 -12.09 -0.64
N GLN A 130 29.37 -11.97 0.66
CA GLN A 130 30.56 -11.30 1.11
C GLN A 130 31.38 -12.18 2.07
N ASP A 131 32.71 -11.95 2.10
CA ASP A 131 33.65 -12.82 2.80
C ASP A 131 33.70 -12.53 4.30
N THR A 132 33.89 -13.57 5.08
CA THR A 132 34.19 -13.56 6.51
C THR A 132 35.54 -14.26 6.76
N TYR A 133 36.40 -13.69 7.55
CA TYR A 133 37.70 -14.25 7.91
C TYR A 133 37.73 -14.53 9.41
N LEU A 134 37.87 -15.79 9.77
CA LEU A 134 37.85 -16.23 11.18
C LEU A 134 39.27 -16.58 11.67
N ASN A 135 39.42 -16.54 12.99
CA ASN A 135 40.64 -16.88 13.70
C ASN A 135 41.84 -16.00 13.31
N ILE A 136 41.59 -14.71 13.09
CA ILE A 136 42.63 -13.74 12.79
C ILE A 136 43.36 -13.34 14.08
N ARG A 137 44.70 -13.39 14.05
CA ARG A 137 45.58 -13.07 15.20
C ARG A 137 46.69 -12.13 14.80
N GLY A 138 46.93 -11.14 15.59
CA GLY A 138 47.99 -10.16 15.37
C GLY A 138 47.66 -9.06 14.41
N LYS A 139 48.39 -7.94 14.55
CA LYS A 139 48.13 -6.69 13.78
C LYS A 139 48.25 -6.89 12.26
N SER A 140 49.31 -7.61 11.80
CA SER A 140 49.54 -7.76 10.35
C SER A 140 48.42 -8.55 9.69
N ALA A 141 47.98 -9.67 10.30
CA ALA A 141 46.91 -10.49 9.78
C ALA A 141 45.55 -9.75 9.82
N LEU A 142 45.31 -8.90 10.83
CA LEU A 142 44.12 -8.06 10.89
C LEU A 142 44.08 -7.08 9.73
N LEU A 143 45.16 -6.34 9.44
CA LEU A 143 45.22 -5.38 8.33
C LEU A 143 45.01 -6.06 6.98
N GLU A 144 45.62 -7.23 6.78
CA GLU A 144 45.37 -8.05 5.57
C GLU A 144 43.91 -8.48 5.45
N ALA A 145 43.31 -8.97 6.55
CA ALA A 145 41.90 -9.36 6.57
C ALA A 145 40.97 -8.20 6.28
N VAL A 146 41.24 -7.00 6.79
CA VAL A 146 40.49 -5.77 6.47
C VAL A 146 40.57 -5.44 4.98
N GLN A 147 41.76 -5.48 4.37
CA GLN A 147 41.93 -5.23 2.95
C GLN A 147 41.21 -6.27 2.07
N ARG A 148 41.25 -7.53 2.48
CA ARG A 148 40.51 -8.60 1.81
C ARG A 148 38.99 -8.43 1.96
N CYS A 149 38.49 -7.99 3.13
CA CYS A 149 37.09 -7.62 3.29
C CYS A 149 36.68 -6.53 2.31
N TRP A 150 37.46 -5.45 2.18
CA TRP A 150 37.16 -4.39 1.21
C TRP A 150 37.06 -4.90 -0.22
N SER A 151 37.96 -5.80 -0.61
CA SER A 151 37.94 -6.42 -1.94
C SER A 151 36.69 -7.30 -2.17
N SER A 152 36.10 -7.86 -1.11
CA SER A 152 34.90 -8.72 -1.22
C SER A 152 33.64 -7.99 -1.67
N LEU A 153 33.63 -6.65 -1.60
CA LEU A 153 32.57 -5.83 -2.21
C LEU A 153 32.42 -6.07 -3.73
N TRP A 154 33.50 -6.58 -4.36
CA TRP A 154 33.63 -6.74 -5.82
C TRP A 154 33.66 -8.22 -6.26
N THR A 155 33.00 -9.10 -5.49
CA THR A 155 32.79 -10.50 -5.92
C THR A 155 31.91 -10.58 -7.17
N PRO A 156 32.00 -11.64 -8.01
CA PRO A 156 31.18 -11.79 -9.20
C PRO A 156 29.68 -11.63 -8.91
N ARG A 157 29.19 -12.30 -7.86
CA ARG A 157 27.79 -12.23 -7.43
C ARG A 157 27.36 -10.81 -7.05
N ALA A 158 28.21 -10.09 -6.32
CA ALA A 158 27.93 -8.71 -5.91
C ALA A 158 27.90 -7.75 -7.11
N LEU A 159 28.76 -7.94 -8.12
CA LEU A 159 28.76 -7.20 -9.38
C LEU A 159 27.47 -7.43 -10.18
N GLU A 160 27.07 -8.68 -10.38
CA GLU A 160 25.84 -9.04 -11.10
C GLU A 160 24.59 -8.51 -10.42
N TYR A 161 24.53 -8.66 -9.10
CA TYR A 161 23.39 -8.17 -8.33
C TYR A 161 23.21 -6.66 -8.49
N ARG A 162 24.28 -5.89 -8.29
CA ARG A 162 24.20 -4.43 -8.41
C ARG A 162 23.86 -3.99 -9.83
N ALA A 163 24.39 -4.67 -10.82
CA ALA A 163 24.05 -4.40 -12.23
C ALA A 163 22.53 -4.63 -12.51
N ARG A 164 21.94 -5.69 -11.94
CA ARG A 164 20.48 -5.96 -12.06
C ARG A 164 19.63 -4.92 -11.35
N GLN A 165 20.12 -4.38 -10.23
CA GLN A 165 19.41 -3.37 -9.43
C GLN A 165 19.69 -1.92 -9.86
N GLY A 166 20.53 -1.71 -10.87
CA GLY A 166 20.88 -0.37 -11.36
C GLY A 166 21.68 0.47 -10.35
N ILE A 167 22.38 -0.19 -9.39
CA ILE A 167 23.17 0.52 -8.36
C ILE A 167 24.47 1.02 -8.96
N ASP A 168 24.71 2.34 -8.87
CA ASP A 168 25.94 2.97 -9.36
C ASP A 168 27.18 2.48 -8.60
N PRO A 169 28.18 1.87 -9.31
CA PRO A 169 29.42 1.41 -8.69
C PRO A 169 30.20 2.49 -7.93
N SER A 170 30.02 3.76 -8.29
CA SER A 170 30.73 4.88 -7.65
C SER A 170 30.21 5.19 -6.23
N THR A 171 28.99 4.79 -5.91
CA THR A 171 28.31 5.13 -4.64
C THR A 171 28.49 4.09 -3.54
N VAL A 172 28.98 2.90 -3.88
CA VAL A 172 29.10 1.80 -2.92
C VAL A 172 30.35 1.90 -2.04
N SER A 173 30.20 1.56 -0.78
CA SER A 173 31.31 1.49 0.19
C SER A 173 31.09 0.38 1.20
N LEU A 174 32.16 -0.07 1.84
CA LEU A 174 32.16 -1.19 2.76
C LEU A 174 32.81 -0.82 4.07
N ALA A 175 32.12 -1.05 5.17
CA ALA A 175 32.71 -1.08 6.49
C ALA A 175 33.15 -2.51 6.84
N VAL A 176 34.01 -2.66 7.86
CA VAL A 176 34.44 -3.97 8.35
C VAL A 176 34.15 -4.08 9.84
N VAL A 177 33.52 -5.17 10.22
CA VAL A 177 33.27 -5.56 11.62
C VAL A 177 34.44 -6.40 12.07
N VAL A 178 35.16 -5.95 13.11
CA VAL A 178 36.22 -6.69 13.79
C VAL A 178 35.70 -7.10 15.17
N GLN A 179 35.47 -8.38 15.39
CA GLN A 179 34.80 -8.90 16.56
C GLN A 179 35.62 -10.03 17.22
N VAL A 180 35.62 -10.11 18.55
CA VAL A 180 36.22 -11.24 19.28
C VAL A 180 35.53 -12.51 18.84
N MET A 181 36.35 -13.50 18.44
CA MET A 181 35.86 -14.81 18.04
C MET A 181 35.61 -15.66 19.29
N VAL A 182 34.38 -16.07 19.48
CA VAL A 182 33.97 -16.95 20.58
C VAL A 182 34.44 -18.39 20.28
N PRO A 183 35.11 -19.09 21.23
CA PRO A 183 35.49 -20.50 21.07
C PRO A 183 34.23 -21.38 21.21
N ALA A 184 33.37 -21.37 20.22
CA ALA A 184 32.03 -21.96 20.27
C ALA A 184 32.09 -23.49 20.43
N GLU A 185 31.45 -24.01 21.48
CA GLU A 185 31.12 -25.42 21.66
C GLU A 185 29.98 -25.86 20.76
N ALA A 186 29.01 -24.94 20.62
CA ALA A 186 27.87 -25.06 19.71
C ALA A 186 27.51 -23.68 19.11
N SER A 187 26.91 -23.69 17.96
CA SER A 187 26.45 -22.47 17.26
C SER A 187 25.25 -22.76 16.39
N GLY A 188 24.64 -21.71 15.87
CA GLY A 188 23.49 -21.89 15.02
C GLY A 188 22.83 -20.62 14.54
N ILE A 189 21.68 -20.81 13.95
CA ILE A 189 20.78 -19.77 13.49
C ILE A 189 19.49 -19.90 14.29
N MET A 190 18.92 -18.78 14.65
CA MET A 190 17.63 -18.71 15.30
C MET A 190 16.74 -17.71 14.56
N PHE A 191 15.56 -18.16 14.15
CA PHE A 191 14.54 -17.33 13.57
C PHE A 191 13.47 -17.03 14.62
N THR A 192 13.19 -15.78 14.89
CA THR A 192 12.16 -15.41 15.88
C THR A 192 10.73 -15.49 15.33
N ALA A 193 10.57 -15.90 14.09
CA ALA A 193 9.33 -16.41 13.50
C ALA A 193 9.69 -17.64 12.66
N ASN A 194 8.82 -18.64 12.59
CA ASN A 194 9.12 -19.86 11.86
C ASN A 194 9.15 -19.60 10.33
N PRO A 195 10.31 -19.69 9.66
CA PRO A 195 10.45 -19.32 8.25
C PRO A 195 9.78 -20.31 7.30
N ILE A 196 9.44 -21.52 7.78
CA ILE A 196 8.81 -22.59 6.98
C ILE A 196 7.28 -22.45 7.05
N SER A 197 6.72 -22.34 8.27
CA SER A 197 5.27 -22.26 8.48
C SER A 197 4.73 -20.83 8.44
N GLY A 198 5.57 -19.80 8.59
CA GLY A 198 5.18 -18.41 8.75
C GLY A 198 4.65 -18.08 10.15
N ALA A 199 4.63 -19.05 11.09
CA ALA A 199 4.09 -18.86 12.44
C ALA A 199 4.94 -17.86 13.24
N ARG A 200 4.32 -16.75 13.65
CA ARG A 200 5.00 -15.68 14.37
C ARG A 200 4.99 -15.85 15.89
N ASP A 201 4.24 -16.82 16.40
CA ASP A 201 4.24 -17.26 17.79
C ASP A 201 5.27 -18.36 18.06
N GLU A 202 6.06 -18.73 17.05
CA GLU A 202 7.10 -19.73 17.12
C GLU A 202 8.49 -19.12 16.93
N ILE A 203 9.47 -19.73 17.60
CA ILE A 203 10.91 -19.52 17.39
C ILE A 203 11.48 -20.82 16.86
N ALA A 204 12.17 -20.75 15.72
CA ALA A 204 12.87 -21.88 15.12
C ALA A 204 14.38 -21.74 15.39
N ILE A 205 15.01 -22.77 15.96
CA ILE A 205 16.43 -22.79 16.29
C ILE A 205 17.08 -23.94 15.57
N ASP A 206 18.09 -23.65 14.78
CA ASP A 206 18.99 -24.61 14.15
C ASP A 206 20.30 -24.62 14.92
N ALA A 207 20.78 -25.82 15.33
CA ALA A 207 21.94 -25.98 16.20
C ALA A 207 22.90 -27.06 15.71
N ALA A 208 24.21 -26.77 15.70
CA ALA A 208 25.27 -27.74 15.41
C ALA A 208 26.48 -27.53 16.31
N TRP A 209 27.38 -28.53 16.33
CA TRP A 209 28.61 -28.47 17.07
C TRP A 209 29.68 -27.58 16.43
N GLY A 210 30.45 -26.86 17.21
CA GLY A 210 31.53 -26.00 16.73
C GLY A 210 31.11 -24.65 16.22
N LEU A 211 31.84 -24.10 15.25
CA LEU A 211 31.63 -22.76 14.68
C LEU A 211 30.49 -22.76 13.66
N GLY A 212 29.79 -21.65 13.55
CA GLY A 212 28.61 -21.45 12.71
C GLY A 212 28.84 -21.55 11.19
N GLU A 213 30.09 -21.52 10.71
CA GLU A 213 30.42 -21.64 9.28
C GLU A 213 29.81 -22.90 8.65
N ALA A 214 29.81 -24.05 9.34
CA ALA A 214 29.26 -25.29 8.82
C ALA A 214 27.75 -25.21 8.56
N ILE A 215 27.00 -24.47 9.38
CA ILE A 215 25.56 -24.27 9.20
C ILE A 215 25.29 -23.28 8.08
N VAL A 216 25.92 -22.09 8.12
CA VAL A 216 25.73 -21.04 7.13
C VAL A 216 26.16 -21.50 5.73
N GLY A 217 27.22 -22.30 5.65
CA GLY A 217 27.72 -22.90 4.40
C GLY A 217 26.92 -24.12 3.92
N GLY A 218 25.92 -24.60 4.67
CA GLY A 218 25.13 -25.77 4.33
C GLY A 218 25.89 -27.10 4.36
N LEU A 219 27.02 -27.16 5.08
CA LEU A 219 27.92 -28.36 5.18
C LEU A 219 27.40 -29.40 6.19
N VAL A 220 26.54 -28.98 7.11
CA VAL A 220 25.98 -29.84 8.16
C VAL A 220 24.45 -29.65 8.21
N THR A 221 23.75 -30.76 8.42
CA THR A 221 22.32 -30.71 8.78
C THR A 221 22.20 -30.49 10.28
N PRO A 222 21.70 -29.35 10.77
CA PRO A 222 21.62 -29.06 12.20
C PRO A 222 20.45 -29.78 12.88
N ASP A 223 20.47 -29.86 14.19
CA ASP A 223 19.28 -30.13 14.99
C ASP A 223 18.31 -28.98 14.82
N HIS A 224 17.01 -29.28 14.64
CA HIS A 224 15.96 -28.30 14.48
C HIS A 224 15.02 -28.31 15.68
N ILE A 225 14.87 -27.18 16.36
CA ILE A 225 14.05 -27.01 17.56
C ILE A 225 13.02 -25.91 17.30
N VAL A 226 11.74 -26.21 17.58
CA VAL A 226 10.67 -25.22 17.56
C VAL A 226 10.19 -24.96 18.96
N ALA A 227 10.19 -23.70 19.38
CA ALA A 227 9.75 -23.24 20.69
C ALA A 227 8.60 -22.25 20.57
N HIS A 228 7.73 -22.19 21.56
CA HIS A 228 6.70 -21.17 21.67
C HIS A 228 7.32 -19.85 22.13
N LYS A 229 7.17 -18.80 21.36
CA LYS A 229 7.86 -17.50 21.57
C LYS A 229 7.62 -16.90 22.96
N THR A 230 6.37 -16.83 23.41
CA THR A 230 6.04 -16.16 24.69
C THR A 230 6.46 -16.95 25.92
N THR A 231 6.35 -18.28 25.87
CA THR A 231 6.63 -19.13 27.04
C THR A 231 8.02 -19.75 27.02
N GLY A 232 8.66 -19.82 25.86
CA GLY A 232 9.89 -20.58 25.62
C GLY A 232 9.69 -22.10 25.66
N ALA A 233 8.47 -22.61 25.78
CA ALA A 233 8.17 -24.03 25.82
C ALA A 233 8.53 -24.69 24.48
N ILE A 234 9.28 -25.81 24.54
CA ILE A 234 9.68 -26.56 23.36
C ILE A 234 8.46 -27.30 22.79
N LYS A 235 8.12 -27.04 21.55
CA LYS A 235 7.03 -27.70 20.81
C LYS A 235 7.51 -28.94 20.04
N GLN A 236 8.71 -28.84 19.45
CA GLN A 236 9.26 -29.89 18.60
C GLN A 236 10.77 -29.89 18.65
N VAL A 237 11.37 -31.08 18.60
CA VAL A 237 12.82 -31.28 18.45
C VAL A 237 13.05 -32.34 17.39
N THR A 238 13.85 -32.00 16.38
CA THR A 238 14.30 -32.93 15.35
C THR A 238 15.82 -33.02 15.42
N ILE A 239 16.34 -34.16 15.81
CA ILE A 239 17.78 -34.39 15.95
C ILE A 239 18.33 -34.92 14.63
N ALA A 240 19.35 -34.25 14.09
CA ALA A 240 20.00 -34.63 12.85
C ALA A 240 21.26 -35.51 13.11
N ASP A 241 21.73 -36.14 12.04
CA ASP A 241 23.04 -36.80 12.01
C ASP A 241 24.12 -35.78 11.61
N LYS A 242 24.76 -35.13 12.58
CA LYS A 242 25.76 -34.08 12.39
C LYS A 242 27.13 -34.68 12.14
N THR A 243 27.48 -34.86 10.85
CA THR A 243 28.70 -35.59 10.44
C THR A 243 29.97 -34.73 10.49
N VAL A 244 29.83 -33.41 10.34
CA VAL A 244 30.94 -32.46 10.21
C VAL A 244 30.73 -31.28 11.15
N MET A 245 31.83 -30.76 11.70
CA MET A 245 31.85 -29.49 12.43
C MET A 245 33.06 -28.65 12.00
N THR A 246 32.98 -27.34 12.10
CA THR A 246 34.11 -26.44 11.89
C THR A 246 34.75 -26.10 13.23
N GLN A 247 36.08 -26.25 13.30
CA GLN A 247 36.88 -25.91 14.47
C GLN A 247 38.02 -24.95 14.12
N PRO A 248 38.45 -24.09 15.07
CA PRO A 248 39.63 -23.26 14.87
C PRO A 248 40.92 -24.10 14.83
N THR A 249 41.86 -23.67 14.01
CA THR A 249 43.23 -24.21 13.91
C THR A 249 44.24 -23.16 14.39
N ALA A 250 45.52 -23.38 14.18
CA ALA A 250 46.53 -22.37 14.50
C ALA A 250 46.39 -21.10 13.64
N THR A 251 45.91 -21.22 12.37
CA THR A 251 45.87 -20.10 11.38
C THR A 251 44.61 -20.10 10.55
N GLY A 252 43.44 -20.23 11.13
CA GLY A 252 42.16 -20.25 10.40
C GLY A 252 41.17 -21.25 10.99
N THR A 253 40.34 -21.85 10.14
CA THR A 253 39.35 -22.86 10.53
C THR A 253 39.53 -24.13 9.69
N GLN A 254 39.07 -25.27 10.19
CA GLN A 254 39.13 -26.55 9.51
C GLN A 254 37.85 -27.35 9.78
N GLU A 255 37.36 -28.00 8.77
CA GLU A 255 36.31 -29.01 8.90
C GLU A 255 36.87 -30.28 9.52
N ARG A 256 36.16 -30.84 10.52
CA ARG A 256 36.51 -32.12 11.16
C ARG A 256 35.27 -32.97 11.30
N PRO A 257 35.41 -34.30 11.24
CA PRO A 257 34.33 -35.22 11.57
C PRO A 257 33.89 -35.01 13.03
N VAL A 258 32.59 -35.06 13.28
CA VAL A 258 32.02 -35.07 14.63
C VAL A 258 32.23 -36.44 15.24
N GLU A 259 32.64 -36.52 16.52
CA GLU A 259 32.76 -37.78 17.26
C GLU A 259 31.46 -38.59 17.18
N GLU A 260 31.53 -39.88 16.96
CA GLU A 260 30.39 -40.77 16.77
C GLU A 260 29.36 -40.64 17.93
N SER A 261 29.83 -40.47 19.15
CA SER A 261 28.99 -40.24 20.35
C SER A 261 28.17 -38.96 20.29
N LYS A 262 28.62 -37.92 19.56
CA LYS A 262 28.00 -36.61 19.43
C LYS A 262 27.16 -36.43 18.16
N ARG A 263 27.37 -37.26 17.14
CA ARG A 263 26.71 -37.11 15.83
C ARG A 263 25.20 -36.99 15.97
N ARG A 264 24.57 -37.88 16.76
CA ARG A 264 23.12 -37.94 16.99
C ARG A 264 22.73 -37.48 18.40
N ALA A 265 23.65 -36.91 19.18
CA ALA A 265 23.33 -36.29 20.44
C ALA A 265 22.69 -34.90 20.18
N GLN A 266 21.73 -34.56 21.00
CA GLN A 266 21.09 -33.23 20.96
C GLN A 266 22.11 -32.15 21.32
N VAL A 267 22.24 -31.11 20.51
CA VAL A 267 23.22 -30.02 20.68
C VAL A 267 22.87 -29.13 21.88
N LEU A 268 21.61 -28.71 21.96
CA LEU A 268 21.09 -27.90 23.08
C LEU A 268 20.11 -28.71 23.92
N ASN A 269 20.30 -28.80 25.21
CA ASN A 269 19.28 -29.37 26.09
C ASN A 269 18.05 -28.42 26.17
N ALA A 270 16.95 -28.93 26.77
CA ALA A 270 15.68 -28.17 26.84
C ALA A 270 15.82 -26.82 27.57
N THR A 271 16.66 -26.76 28.63
CA THR A 271 16.90 -25.51 29.38
C THR A 271 17.62 -24.49 28.52
N GLN A 272 18.69 -24.91 27.84
CA GLN A 272 19.47 -24.07 26.93
C GLN A 272 18.60 -23.57 25.74
N ALA A 273 17.81 -24.45 25.13
CA ALA A 273 16.91 -24.07 24.03
C ALA A 273 15.84 -23.06 24.48
N THR A 274 15.31 -23.24 25.71
CA THR A 274 14.33 -22.27 26.28
C THR A 274 14.98 -20.92 26.58
N GLU A 275 16.22 -20.90 27.10
CA GLU A 275 16.99 -19.69 27.38
C GLU A 275 17.27 -18.91 26.09
N LEU A 276 17.74 -19.61 25.06
CA LEU A 276 18.01 -19.00 23.74
C LEU A 276 16.72 -18.45 23.09
N ALA A 277 15.61 -19.21 23.17
CA ALA A 277 14.33 -18.75 22.64
C ALA A 277 13.83 -17.47 23.35
N LYS A 278 13.99 -17.36 24.67
CA LYS A 278 13.65 -16.13 25.40
C LYS A 278 14.53 -14.97 24.98
N LEU A 279 15.83 -15.18 24.82
CA LEU A 279 16.77 -14.17 24.35
C LEU A 279 16.35 -13.68 22.93
N GLY A 280 15.98 -14.59 22.04
CA GLY A 280 15.46 -14.24 20.70
C GLY A 280 14.18 -13.39 20.75
N ALA A 281 13.24 -13.74 21.63
CA ALA A 281 12.02 -12.98 21.83
C ALA A 281 12.29 -11.56 22.37
N GLU A 282 13.27 -11.38 23.24
CA GLU A 282 13.69 -10.07 23.73
C GLU A 282 14.33 -9.23 22.64
N ILE A 283 15.15 -9.83 21.78
CA ILE A 283 15.77 -9.17 20.62
C ILE A 283 14.67 -8.73 19.62
N GLU A 284 13.73 -9.60 19.27
CA GLU A 284 12.60 -9.22 18.40
C GLU A 284 11.79 -8.07 19.00
N LYS A 285 11.50 -8.13 20.30
CA LYS A 285 10.78 -7.05 21.00
C LYS A 285 11.53 -5.72 20.91
N TYR A 286 12.86 -5.75 20.99
CA TYR A 286 13.69 -4.56 20.86
C TYR A 286 13.66 -3.98 19.45
N TYR A 287 13.74 -4.82 18.42
CA TYR A 287 13.69 -4.38 17.01
C TYR A 287 12.27 -4.07 16.52
N GLY A 288 11.25 -4.69 17.12
CA GLY A 288 9.85 -4.53 16.75
C GLY A 288 9.41 -5.37 15.54
N GLU A 289 10.28 -6.26 15.05
CA GLU A 289 10.05 -7.12 13.89
C GLU A 289 10.81 -8.44 14.00
N PRO A 290 10.35 -9.53 13.34
CA PRO A 290 11.02 -10.84 13.37
C PRO A 290 12.46 -10.78 12.88
N GLN A 291 13.34 -11.49 13.62
CA GLN A 291 14.79 -11.47 13.42
C GLN A 291 15.35 -12.83 13.03
N ASP A 292 16.33 -12.82 12.14
CA ASP A 292 17.28 -13.90 11.81
C ASP A 292 18.55 -13.63 12.62
N ILE A 293 18.87 -14.53 13.56
CA ILE A 293 19.89 -14.32 14.58
C ILE A 293 20.93 -15.43 14.48
N GLU A 294 22.20 -15.06 14.26
CA GLU A 294 23.34 -15.95 14.42
C GLU A 294 23.79 -15.93 15.88
N TRP A 295 23.89 -17.10 16.45
CA TRP A 295 24.29 -17.28 17.87
C TRP A 295 25.39 -18.29 18.02
N CYS A 296 26.14 -18.21 19.14
CA CYS A 296 27.04 -19.24 19.58
C CYS A 296 26.97 -19.43 21.10
N PHE A 297 27.37 -20.63 21.55
CA PHE A 297 27.39 -21.03 22.96
C PHE A 297 28.79 -21.44 23.35
N ALA A 298 29.28 -20.86 24.42
CA ALA A 298 30.59 -21.19 25.00
C ALA A 298 30.61 -20.91 26.50
N ASN A 299 31.25 -21.75 27.27
CA ASN A 299 31.40 -21.56 28.71
C ASN A 299 30.08 -21.31 29.45
N GLY A 300 29.03 -22.01 29.06
CA GLY A 300 27.72 -21.91 29.70
C GLY A 300 26.93 -20.64 29.35
N LYS A 301 27.35 -19.86 28.33
CA LYS A 301 26.70 -18.60 27.93
C LYS A 301 26.39 -18.54 26.42
N PHE A 302 25.27 -17.93 26.08
CA PHE A 302 24.96 -17.58 24.71
C PHE A 302 25.57 -16.23 24.34
N TYR A 303 26.00 -16.12 23.09
CA TYR A 303 26.46 -14.89 22.48
C TYR A 303 25.73 -14.69 21.15
N ILE A 304 25.36 -13.44 20.86
CA ILE A 304 24.75 -13.05 19.60
C ILE A 304 25.83 -12.43 18.70
N VAL A 305 26.07 -13.05 17.57
CA VAL A 305 27.12 -12.63 16.64
C VAL A 305 26.60 -11.83 15.46
N GLN A 306 25.30 -11.94 15.14
CA GLN A 306 24.59 -11.14 14.15
C GLN A 306 23.08 -11.19 14.41
N ALA A 307 22.35 -10.12 14.10
CA ALA A 307 20.89 -10.13 13.97
C ALA A 307 20.49 -9.25 12.79
N ARG A 308 19.47 -9.70 12.06
CA ARG A 308 18.88 -8.96 10.93
C ARG A 308 17.40 -9.27 10.80
N PRO A 309 16.59 -8.38 10.19
CA PRO A 309 15.20 -8.68 9.89
C PRO A 309 15.04 -9.90 8.98
N ILE A 310 14.00 -10.71 9.22
CA ILE A 310 13.64 -11.82 8.32
C ILE A 310 12.88 -11.22 7.13
N THR A 311 13.49 -11.22 5.95
CA THR A 311 12.91 -10.65 4.73
C THR A 311 12.02 -11.62 3.93
N THR A 312 12.06 -12.92 4.22
CA THR A 312 11.43 -13.99 3.43
C THR A 312 10.30 -14.72 4.15
N LEU A 313 9.78 -14.16 5.25
CA LEU A 313 8.63 -14.77 5.89
C LEU A 313 7.44 -14.80 4.95
N PRO A 314 6.71 -15.95 4.86
CA PRO A 314 5.39 -15.95 4.27
C PRO A 314 4.56 -14.83 4.91
N SER A 315 3.86 -14.05 4.11
CA SER A 315 2.93 -13.06 4.63
C SER A 315 1.99 -13.77 5.58
N GLU A 316 1.78 -13.22 6.79
CA GLU A 316 0.72 -13.75 7.65
C GLU A 316 -0.55 -13.87 6.83
N PRO A 317 -1.30 -14.97 6.96
CA PRO A 317 -2.63 -15.01 6.39
C PRO A 317 -3.38 -13.81 7.00
N VAL A 318 -3.67 -12.85 6.14
CA VAL A 318 -4.29 -11.60 6.56
C VAL A 318 -5.62 -11.94 7.20
N ARG A 319 -5.75 -11.72 8.51
CA ARG A 319 -6.98 -11.97 9.22
C ARG A 319 -7.95 -10.83 8.95
N TRP A 320 -9.02 -11.15 8.26
CA TRP A 320 -10.12 -10.24 8.01
C TRP A 320 -11.14 -10.38 9.17
N GLU A 321 -10.82 -9.74 10.29
CA GLU A 321 -11.63 -9.84 11.50
C GLU A 321 -12.36 -8.52 11.78
N SER A 322 -13.58 -8.63 12.29
CA SER A 322 -14.35 -7.47 12.73
C SER A 322 -13.66 -6.78 13.90
N PRO A 323 -13.40 -5.47 13.86
CA PRO A 323 -12.90 -4.71 15.01
C PRO A 323 -13.92 -4.60 16.14
N ILE A 324 -15.17 -5.01 15.91
CA ILE A 324 -16.26 -5.01 16.86
C ILE A 324 -16.86 -6.39 16.92
N THR A 325 -16.87 -7.01 18.09
CA THR A 325 -17.40 -8.36 18.29
C THR A 325 -18.85 -8.46 17.82
N GLY A 326 -19.12 -9.41 16.92
CA GLY A 326 -20.44 -9.69 16.36
C GLY A 326 -20.93 -8.71 15.29
N ALA A 327 -20.18 -7.64 14.97
CA ALA A 327 -20.55 -6.74 13.90
C ALA A 327 -20.22 -7.35 12.53
N LYS A 328 -21.06 -7.06 11.54
CA LYS A 328 -20.97 -7.53 10.17
C LYS A 328 -20.61 -6.37 9.26
N TRP A 329 -19.67 -6.60 8.35
CA TRP A 329 -19.10 -5.58 7.50
C TRP A 329 -19.20 -5.94 6.02
N LEU A 330 -19.49 -4.94 5.22
CA LEU A 330 -19.49 -5.00 3.76
C LEU A 330 -18.38 -4.12 3.23
N LYS A 331 -17.59 -4.64 2.29
CA LYS A 331 -16.73 -3.77 1.47
C LYS A 331 -17.63 -3.15 0.41
N ASP A 332 -18.08 -2.01 0.72
CA ASP A 332 -18.95 -1.36 -0.08
C ASP A 332 -19.62 -0.64 -0.38
N LEU A 333 -20.49 -0.08 -0.87
CA LEU A 333 -21.33 0.32 -2.00
C LEU A 333 -21.06 1.77 -2.49
N GLN A 334 -21.00 2.76 -1.68
CA GLN A 334 -20.88 4.14 -2.13
C GLN A 334 -19.56 4.81 -1.69
N ALA A 335 -19.09 4.50 -0.48
CA ALA A 335 -17.82 5.04 0.01
C ALA A 335 -16.63 4.34 -0.63
N ALA A 336 -16.76 3.06 -1.03
CA ALA A 336 -15.72 2.31 -1.71
C ALA A 336 -15.45 2.79 -3.14
N GLU A 337 -16.41 3.44 -3.79
CA GLU A 337 -16.14 4.14 -5.06
C GLU A 337 -15.08 5.23 -4.89
N TRP A 338 -15.02 5.85 -3.70
CA TRP A 338 -14.07 6.91 -3.35
C TRP A 338 -12.83 6.41 -2.61
N ALA A 339 -12.80 5.13 -2.23
CA ALA A 339 -11.70 4.43 -1.55
C ALA A 339 -11.29 3.18 -2.34
N THR A 340 -10.71 3.37 -3.51
CA THR A 340 -10.36 2.31 -4.47
C THR A 340 -9.18 1.46 -4.02
N GLU A 341 -8.36 1.98 -3.09
CA GLU A 341 -7.17 1.37 -2.52
C GLU A 341 -7.18 1.46 -0.99
N PRO A 342 -6.26 0.78 -0.29
CA PRO A 342 -6.03 1.02 1.14
C PRO A 342 -5.75 2.50 1.39
N LEU A 343 -6.45 3.07 2.37
CA LEU A 343 -6.33 4.49 2.65
C LEU A 343 -4.93 4.85 3.17
N SER A 344 -4.43 5.99 2.75
CA SER A 344 -3.27 6.60 3.39
C SER A 344 -3.60 7.00 4.83
N PRO A 345 -2.63 7.03 5.75
CA PRO A 345 -2.87 7.49 7.13
C PRO A 345 -3.48 8.89 7.19
N LEU A 346 -3.06 9.80 6.31
CA LEU A 346 -3.63 11.13 6.24
C LEU A 346 -5.06 11.10 5.72
N GLY A 347 -5.33 10.41 4.63
CA GLY A 347 -6.68 10.25 4.07
C GLY A 347 -7.65 9.67 5.08
N ALA A 348 -7.25 8.61 5.79
CA ALA A 348 -8.06 7.97 6.83
C ALA A 348 -8.43 8.92 7.98
N THR A 349 -7.47 9.76 8.43
CA THR A 349 -7.64 10.64 9.60
C THR A 349 -8.10 12.07 9.24
N THR A 350 -8.32 12.35 7.96
CA THR A 350 -8.78 13.67 7.46
C THR A 350 -10.00 13.55 6.57
N THR A 351 -9.83 13.29 5.27
CA THR A 351 -10.93 13.33 4.30
C THR A 351 -12.02 12.31 4.60
N PHE A 352 -11.64 11.06 4.88
CA PHE A 352 -12.63 10.04 5.23
C PHE A 352 -13.24 10.25 6.59
N ASP A 353 -12.46 10.67 7.59
CA ASP A 353 -13.01 11.02 8.91
C ASP A 353 -14.04 12.15 8.79
N ALA A 354 -13.76 13.19 8.00
CA ALA A 354 -14.69 14.28 7.75
C ALA A 354 -15.98 13.82 7.06
N MET A 355 -15.89 12.93 6.05
CA MET A 355 -17.04 12.35 5.36
C MET A 355 -17.91 11.52 6.32
N ILE A 356 -17.29 10.70 7.16
CA ILE A 356 -17.96 9.84 8.14
C ILE A 356 -18.63 10.67 9.24
N THR A 357 -17.89 11.60 9.86
CA THR A 357 -18.37 12.40 11.01
C THR A 357 -19.47 13.38 10.61
N ALA A 358 -19.43 13.96 9.41
CA ALA A 358 -20.50 14.81 8.90
C ALA A 358 -21.84 14.07 8.82
N ARG A 359 -21.83 12.81 8.41
CA ARG A 359 -23.00 11.95 8.36
C ARG A 359 -23.51 11.60 9.76
N GLN A 360 -22.61 11.30 10.69
CA GLN A 360 -22.97 10.97 12.08
C GLN A 360 -23.60 12.14 12.83
N ARG A 361 -23.12 13.39 12.62
CA ARG A 361 -23.65 14.60 13.27
C ARG A 361 -25.09 14.93 12.85
N LYS A 362 -25.50 14.54 11.64
CA LYS A 362 -26.86 14.84 11.12
C LYS A 362 -27.87 13.72 11.38
N LEU A 363 -27.42 12.57 11.86
CA LEU A 363 -28.29 11.43 12.17
C LEU A 363 -28.34 11.19 13.68
N PRO A 364 -29.48 10.77 14.26
CA PRO A 364 -29.63 10.58 15.72
C PRO A 364 -28.84 9.38 16.29
N MET A 365 -27.85 8.87 15.57
CA MET A 365 -27.09 7.66 15.88
C MET A 365 -25.61 7.94 16.16
N GLN A 366 -25.33 8.94 16.96
CA GLN A 366 -23.98 9.42 17.27
C GLN A 366 -23.01 8.41 17.90
N GLN A 367 -23.47 7.26 18.37
CA GLN A 367 -22.66 6.35 19.20
C GLN A 367 -22.24 5.04 18.52
N MET A 368 -22.60 4.79 17.27
CA MET A 368 -22.24 3.55 16.58
C MET A 368 -21.26 3.80 15.43
N PRO A 369 -20.10 3.12 15.40
CA PRO A 369 -19.20 3.21 14.25
C PRO A 369 -19.84 2.51 13.04
N TRP A 370 -20.08 3.30 12.01
CA TRP A 370 -20.67 2.85 10.75
C TRP A 370 -19.67 2.30 9.77
N TYR A 371 -18.42 2.69 9.93
CA TYR A 371 -17.30 2.36 9.08
C TYR A 371 -16.16 1.82 9.92
N ALA A 372 -15.36 0.95 9.33
CA ALA A 372 -14.13 0.47 9.90
C ALA A 372 -13.06 0.40 8.81
N LEU A 373 -11.82 0.65 9.21
CA LEU A 373 -10.66 0.30 8.40
C LEU A 373 -10.17 -1.07 8.86
N ILE A 374 -10.25 -2.05 7.96
CA ILE A 374 -9.77 -3.40 8.23
C ILE A 374 -8.65 -3.67 7.23
N ASN A 375 -7.43 -3.83 7.73
CA ASN A 375 -6.21 -3.92 6.93
C ASN A 375 -6.05 -2.77 5.91
N GLY A 376 -6.38 -1.55 6.31
CA GLY A 376 -6.31 -0.35 5.47
C GLY A 376 -7.50 -0.14 4.53
N TRP A 377 -8.36 -1.15 4.35
CA TRP A 377 -9.53 -1.08 3.48
C TRP A 377 -10.78 -0.61 4.22
N LEU A 378 -11.58 0.19 3.54
CA LEU A 378 -12.79 0.76 4.11
C LEU A 378 -13.95 -0.24 4.03
N TYR A 379 -14.59 -0.48 5.16
CA TYR A 379 -15.78 -1.30 5.31
C TYR A 379 -16.93 -0.52 5.94
N ILE A 380 -18.15 -0.82 5.50
CA ILE A 380 -19.39 -0.28 6.06
C ILE A 380 -20.10 -1.36 6.88
N ARG A 381 -20.75 -0.97 7.94
CA ARG A 381 -21.47 -1.88 8.82
C ARG A 381 -22.79 -2.35 8.20
N ALA A 382 -22.98 -3.66 8.12
CA ALA A 382 -24.13 -4.30 7.49
C ALA A 382 -25.29 -4.59 8.44
N ASP A 383 -25.00 -4.76 9.75
CA ASP A 383 -25.99 -5.13 10.78
C ASP A 383 -26.82 -3.91 11.26
N PHE A 384 -27.35 -3.20 10.31
CA PHE A 384 -28.05 -1.95 10.50
C PHE A 384 -29.43 -2.18 11.13
N ARG A 385 -29.77 -1.49 12.22
CA ARG A 385 -31.11 -1.55 12.77
C ARG A 385 -32.11 -0.75 11.93
N LEU A 386 -33.21 -1.37 11.57
CA LEU A 386 -34.32 -0.85 10.75
C LEU A 386 -34.90 0.51 11.23
N LEU A 387 -34.55 0.91 12.46
CA LEU A 387 -34.99 2.18 13.06
C LEU A 387 -34.64 3.41 12.20
N TRP A 388 -33.56 3.31 11.39
CA TRP A 388 -33.18 4.37 10.49
C TRP A 388 -34.16 4.58 9.35
N LEU A 389 -34.74 3.53 8.79
CA LEU A 389 -35.75 3.62 7.73
C LEU A 389 -37.05 4.30 8.23
N PHE A 390 -37.31 4.26 9.53
CA PHE A 390 -38.51 4.86 10.12
C PHE A 390 -38.26 6.26 10.75
N THR A 391 -37.05 6.57 11.20
CA THR A 391 -36.74 7.88 11.80
C THR A 391 -36.18 8.89 10.78
N ALA A 392 -35.55 8.42 9.71
CA ALA A 392 -35.16 9.26 8.58
C ALA A 392 -36.35 9.89 7.82
N PRO A 393 -37.52 9.23 7.64
CA PRO A 393 -38.57 9.77 6.78
C PRO A 393 -39.16 11.10 7.22
N ILE A 394 -39.23 11.43 8.50
CA ILE A 394 -39.93 12.66 8.95
C ILE A 394 -39.08 13.92 8.67
N GLY A 395 -37.80 13.92 8.97
CA GLY A 395 -36.88 14.98 8.55
C GLY A 395 -36.62 14.97 7.03
N LEU A 396 -36.57 13.79 6.45
CA LEU A 396 -36.48 13.53 5.02
C LEU A 396 -37.71 14.11 4.29
N LEU A 397 -38.91 13.72 4.73
CA LEU A 397 -40.18 14.16 4.17
C LEU A 397 -40.36 15.68 4.26
N TRP A 398 -39.97 16.29 5.40
CA TRP A 398 -40.06 17.73 5.58
C TRP A 398 -39.09 18.51 4.69
N ASN A 399 -37.85 18.10 4.59
CA ASN A 399 -36.86 18.72 3.72
C ASN A 399 -37.20 18.49 2.23
N THR A 400 -37.80 17.34 1.93
CA THR A 400 -38.22 16.94 0.59
C THR A 400 -39.46 17.74 0.13
N ILE A 401 -40.49 17.88 0.99
CA ILE A 401 -41.68 18.69 0.72
C ILE A 401 -41.31 20.18 0.61
N ALA A 402 -40.46 20.67 1.49
CA ALA A 402 -39.99 22.03 1.42
C ALA A 402 -39.08 22.31 0.21
N GLY A 403 -38.35 21.29 -0.29
CA GLY A 403 -37.55 21.34 -1.55
C GLY A 403 -38.38 21.34 -2.82
N THR A 404 -39.54 20.65 -2.83
CA THR A 404 -40.44 20.63 -4.00
C THR A 404 -41.16 21.94 -4.24
N LEU A 405 -41.33 22.80 -3.25
CA LEU A 405 -42.02 24.08 -3.32
C LEU A 405 -41.17 25.22 -3.92
N ASP A 406 -39.83 25.13 -3.85
CA ASP A 406 -38.94 26.20 -4.35
C ASP A 406 -37.60 25.59 -4.93
N GLY A 407 -37.69 24.49 -5.65
CA GLY A 407 -36.59 23.65 -6.15
C GLY A 407 -35.22 24.32 -6.42
N HIS A 408 -35.11 25.14 -7.46
CA HIS A 408 -33.82 25.76 -7.82
C HIS A 408 -33.43 26.97 -6.96
N GLY A 409 -34.36 27.74 -6.44
CA GLY A 409 -34.06 28.93 -5.61
C GLY A 409 -33.50 28.58 -4.25
N ARG A 410 -34.01 27.51 -3.62
CA ARG A 410 -33.53 27.03 -2.29
C ARG A 410 -32.14 26.45 -2.39
N MET A 411 -31.83 25.66 -3.42
CA MET A 411 -30.51 25.09 -3.65
C MET A 411 -29.45 26.18 -3.82
N ARG A 412 -29.70 27.18 -4.65
CA ARG A 412 -28.79 28.32 -4.78
C ARG A 412 -28.52 29.01 -3.44
N ARG A 413 -29.57 29.19 -2.62
CA ARG A 413 -29.41 29.81 -1.28
C ARG A 413 -28.58 28.95 -0.31
N LEU A 414 -28.73 27.63 -0.36
CA LEU A 414 -27.96 26.71 0.49
C LEU A 414 -26.51 26.60 0.07
N TRP A 415 -26.25 26.58 -1.23
CA TRP A 415 -24.90 26.39 -1.77
C TRP A 415 -24.09 27.70 -1.84
N SER A 416 -24.74 28.85 -2.04
CA SER A 416 -24.05 30.14 -2.20
C SER A 416 -23.03 30.45 -1.12
N PRO A 417 -23.32 30.29 0.19
CA PRO A 417 -22.33 30.54 1.22
C PRO A 417 -21.11 29.61 1.11
N GLN A 418 -21.34 28.34 0.83
CA GLN A 418 -20.27 27.36 0.70
C GLN A 418 -19.41 27.60 -0.55
N LEU A 419 -20.02 28.03 -1.65
CA LEU A 419 -19.32 28.38 -2.87
C LEU A 419 -18.45 29.62 -2.69
N ILE A 420 -18.95 30.64 -2.00
CA ILE A 420 -18.16 31.86 -1.69
C ILE A 420 -16.94 31.51 -0.88
N ILE A 421 -17.07 30.66 0.15
CA ILE A 421 -15.95 30.20 0.96
C ILE A 421 -14.96 29.41 0.08
N LEU A 422 -15.47 28.49 -0.71
CA LEU A 422 -14.65 27.64 -1.58
C LEU A 422 -13.84 28.47 -2.59
N ASP A 423 -14.49 29.47 -3.22
CA ASP A 423 -13.85 30.40 -4.14
C ASP A 423 -12.77 31.27 -3.47
N SER A 424 -12.99 31.65 -2.18
CA SER A 424 -11.99 32.38 -1.39
C SER A 424 -10.78 31.51 -1.06
N LEU A 425 -11.02 30.26 -0.70
CA LEU A 425 -9.97 29.27 -0.41
C LEU A 425 -9.14 28.97 -1.68
N GLU A 426 -9.76 28.89 -2.84
CA GLU A 426 -9.09 28.63 -4.10
C GLU A 426 -8.12 29.75 -4.53
N LYS A 427 -8.47 31.00 -4.19
CA LYS A 427 -7.65 32.17 -4.51
C LYS A 427 -6.49 32.42 -3.55
N ALA A 428 -6.46 31.74 -2.40
CA ALA A 428 -5.43 31.96 -1.38
C ALA A 428 -4.07 31.42 -1.84
N GLU A 429 -3.02 32.23 -1.69
CA GLU A 429 -1.63 31.83 -1.95
C GLU A 429 -1.07 31.09 -0.72
N LEU A 430 -0.98 29.75 -0.82
CA LEU A 430 -0.64 28.87 0.31
C LEU A 430 0.72 29.19 0.94
N GLU A 431 1.69 29.58 0.11
CA GLU A 431 3.06 29.88 0.54
C GLU A 431 3.13 31.10 1.49
N LYS A 432 2.14 32.02 1.41
CA LYS A 432 2.07 33.22 2.24
C LYS A 432 1.37 33.01 3.57
N LEU A 433 0.65 31.90 3.75
CA LEU A 433 -0.08 31.59 4.98
C LEU A 433 0.91 31.16 6.08
N SER A 434 0.65 31.53 7.33
CA SER A 434 1.33 31.00 8.50
C SER A 434 0.93 29.54 8.75
N ASP A 435 1.63 28.82 9.63
CA ASP A 435 1.28 27.44 10.01
C ASP A 435 -0.10 27.37 10.69
N ASP A 436 -0.44 28.35 11.53
CA ASP A 436 -1.75 28.43 12.18
C ASP A 436 -2.87 28.68 11.18
N GLU A 437 -2.63 29.52 10.17
CA GLU A 437 -3.59 29.75 9.08
C GLU A 437 -3.76 28.52 8.19
N LEU A 438 -2.68 27.76 7.92
CA LEU A 438 -2.76 26.48 7.21
C LEU A 438 -3.55 25.45 8.02
N HIS A 439 -3.35 25.40 9.35
CA HIS A 439 -4.11 24.53 10.22
C HIS A 439 -5.61 24.87 10.19
N ALA A 440 -5.95 26.13 10.40
CA ALA A 440 -7.33 26.59 10.32
C ALA A 440 -7.96 26.32 8.95
N ARG A 441 -7.17 26.45 7.88
CA ARG A 441 -7.60 26.14 6.51
C ARG A 441 -7.91 24.66 6.33
N VAL A 442 -7.07 23.76 6.87
CA VAL A 442 -7.34 22.31 6.83
C VAL A 442 -8.67 22.02 7.52
N ASP A 443 -8.90 22.57 8.71
CA ASP A 443 -10.13 22.35 9.47
C ASP A 443 -11.36 22.85 8.70
N GLN A 444 -11.28 24.02 8.08
CA GLN A 444 -12.34 24.59 7.28
C GLN A 444 -12.62 23.74 6.02
N LEU A 445 -11.59 23.27 5.33
CA LEU A 445 -11.74 22.39 4.18
C LEU A 445 -12.39 21.05 4.54
N LEU A 446 -12.03 20.45 5.68
CA LEU A 446 -12.63 19.21 6.15
C LEU A 446 -14.10 19.40 6.56
N GLU A 447 -14.48 20.53 7.15
CA GLU A 447 -15.87 20.85 7.46
C GLU A 447 -16.70 20.98 6.17
N ILE A 448 -16.19 21.75 5.19
CA ILE A 448 -16.84 21.92 3.87
C ILE A 448 -16.92 20.60 3.11
N LEU A 449 -15.89 19.77 3.19
CA LEU A 449 -15.86 18.45 2.58
C LEU A 449 -16.98 17.56 3.12
N GLY A 450 -17.13 17.50 4.44
CA GLY A 450 -18.21 16.76 5.08
C GLY A 450 -19.60 17.28 4.67
N TRP A 451 -19.74 18.60 4.52
CA TRP A 451 -20.98 19.20 4.08
C TRP A 451 -21.32 18.79 2.62
N TRP A 452 -20.36 18.88 1.67
CA TRP A 452 -20.55 18.47 0.27
C TRP A 452 -20.80 16.97 0.14
N TRP A 453 -20.11 16.14 0.93
CA TRP A 453 -20.36 14.71 0.97
C TRP A 453 -21.81 14.38 1.37
N TRP A 454 -22.35 15.12 2.32
CA TRP A 454 -23.75 14.99 2.69
C TRP A 454 -24.70 15.36 1.55
N GLU A 455 -24.43 16.44 0.83
CA GLU A 455 -25.23 16.87 -0.32
C GLU A 455 -25.21 15.80 -1.44
N VAL A 456 -24.02 15.32 -1.84
CA VAL A 456 -23.86 14.24 -2.83
C VAL A 456 -24.71 13.02 -2.45
N THR A 457 -24.58 12.56 -1.20
CA THR A 457 -25.31 11.38 -0.71
C THR A 457 -26.83 11.61 -0.70
N TRP A 458 -27.27 12.81 -0.34
CA TRP A 458 -28.66 13.17 -0.24
C TRP A 458 -29.35 13.20 -1.61
N TYR A 459 -28.77 13.89 -2.58
CA TYR A 459 -29.34 13.99 -3.93
C TYR A 459 -29.41 12.62 -4.60
N ALA A 460 -28.38 11.83 -4.48
CA ALA A 460 -28.38 10.46 -4.97
C ALA A 460 -29.50 9.62 -4.33
N ALA A 461 -29.69 9.72 -3.01
CA ALA A 461 -30.73 8.97 -2.29
C ALA A 461 -32.16 9.34 -2.72
N VAL A 462 -32.46 10.64 -2.94
CA VAL A 462 -33.80 11.09 -3.39
C VAL A 462 -34.06 10.66 -4.83
N THR A 463 -33.07 10.71 -5.69
CA THR A 463 -33.18 10.20 -7.08
C THR A 463 -33.49 8.71 -7.07
N LEU A 464 -32.79 7.94 -6.23
CA LEU A 464 -33.00 6.50 -6.03
C LEU A 464 -34.44 6.18 -5.62
N ILE A 465 -35.01 6.94 -4.67
CA ILE A 465 -36.39 6.76 -4.25
C ILE A 465 -37.34 6.85 -5.45
N GLY A 466 -37.12 7.83 -6.33
CA GLY A 466 -37.90 7.96 -7.55
C GLY A 466 -37.79 6.77 -8.50
N GLU A 467 -36.58 6.32 -8.74
CA GLU A 467 -36.31 5.14 -9.59
C GLU A 467 -36.92 3.85 -9.04
N GLN A 468 -36.97 3.69 -7.71
CA GLN A 468 -37.53 2.49 -7.06
C GLN A 468 -39.06 2.54 -6.92
N LEU A 469 -39.64 3.72 -6.73
CA LEU A 469 -41.10 3.85 -6.51
C LEU A 469 -41.91 3.93 -7.79
N LEU A 470 -41.40 4.59 -8.85
CA LEU A 470 -42.15 4.76 -10.11
C LEU A 470 -42.52 3.42 -10.76
N PRO A 471 -41.65 2.40 -10.85
CA PRO A 471 -42.01 1.08 -11.36
C PRO A 471 -43.14 0.42 -10.56
N LYS A 472 -43.17 0.59 -9.24
CA LYS A 472 -44.21 0.02 -8.35
C LYS A 472 -45.60 0.63 -8.60
N LEU A 473 -45.66 1.78 -9.28
CA LEU A 473 -46.89 2.39 -9.73
C LEU A 473 -47.34 1.83 -11.08
N ASN A 474 -46.66 0.79 -11.62
CA ASN A 474 -47.00 0.11 -12.87
C ASN A 474 -47.28 1.09 -14.01
N VAL A 475 -46.36 1.96 -14.37
CA VAL A 475 -46.43 2.84 -15.52
C VAL A 475 -46.37 1.97 -16.79
N PRO A 476 -47.44 1.90 -17.62
CA PRO A 476 -47.41 1.07 -18.81
C PRO A 476 -46.29 1.50 -19.75
N ASP A 477 -45.65 0.52 -20.40
CA ASP A 477 -44.61 0.70 -21.42
C ASP A 477 -43.33 1.42 -20.97
N LEU A 478 -43.17 1.71 -19.67
CA LEU A 478 -41.95 2.29 -19.13
C LEU A 478 -40.90 1.17 -18.91
N ALA A 479 -40.09 0.92 -19.90
CA ALA A 479 -39.07 -0.14 -19.86
C ALA A 479 -37.89 0.19 -18.93
N ASP A 480 -37.43 1.44 -18.92
CA ASP A 480 -36.31 1.93 -18.10
C ASP A 480 -36.68 3.20 -17.33
N PRO A 481 -37.03 3.13 -16.05
CA PRO A 481 -37.39 4.32 -15.26
C PRO A 481 -36.26 5.33 -15.11
N SER A 482 -34.99 4.88 -15.22
CA SER A 482 -33.82 5.74 -15.01
C SER A 482 -33.73 6.84 -16.11
N VAL A 483 -34.33 6.62 -17.28
CA VAL A 483 -34.42 7.64 -18.37
C VAL A 483 -35.05 8.94 -17.89
N LEU A 484 -35.99 8.85 -16.94
CA LEU A 484 -36.70 10.02 -16.41
C LEU A 484 -35.78 11.00 -15.65
N PHE A 485 -34.60 10.59 -15.25
CA PHE A 485 -33.68 11.37 -14.40
C PHE A 485 -32.40 11.81 -15.12
N ARG A 486 -32.22 11.43 -16.41
CA ARG A 486 -31.05 11.74 -17.24
C ARG A 486 -31.26 13.01 -18.08
N GLY A 487 -30.18 13.46 -18.71
CA GLY A 487 -30.21 14.56 -19.68
C GLY A 487 -30.34 15.93 -19.06
N ASN A 488 -29.78 16.08 -17.85
CA ASN A 488 -29.69 17.37 -17.18
C ASN A 488 -28.46 18.15 -17.69
N ASP A 489 -28.52 19.47 -17.70
CA ASP A 489 -27.33 20.28 -17.84
C ASP A 489 -26.56 20.23 -16.48
N SER A 490 -25.27 19.89 -16.52
CA SER A 490 -24.44 19.78 -15.35
C SER A 490 -23.03 20.33 -15.62
N LEU A 491 -22.29 20.61 -14.53
CA LEU A 491 -20.87 21.00 -14.61
C LEU A 491 -19.99 19.87 -15.17
N LEU A 492 -20.38 18.61 -14.98
CA LEU A 492 -19.68 17.47 -15.59
C LEU A 492 -19.87 17.44 -17.10
N LEU A 493 -21.07 17.70 -17.60
CA LEU A 493 -21.33 17.83 -19.04
C LEU A 493 -20.56 19.04 -19.64
N GLU A 494 -20.48 20.14 -18.90
CA GLU A 494 -19.66 21.28 -19.30
C GLU A 494 -18.18 20.93 -19.40
N ALA A 495 -17.66 20.12 -18.44
CA ALA A 495 -16.30 19.63 -18.46
C ALA A 495 -16.04 18.77 -19.71
N GLU A 496 -16.96 17.89 -20.08
CA GLU A 496 -16.83 17.05 -21.26
C GLU A 496 -16.83 17.89 -22.56
N ARG A 497 -17.71 18.86 -22.65
CA ARG A 497 -17.73 19.84 -23.77
C ARG A 497 -16.41 20.61 -23.87
N ALA A 498 -15.89 21.06 -22.73
CA ALA A 498 -14.62 21.78 -22.65
C ALA A 498 -13.42 20.90 -23.01
N LEU A 499 -13.42 19.64 -22.56
CA LEU A 499 -12.39 18.67 -22.93
C LEU A 499 -12.37 18.41 -24.44
N ARG A 500 -13.55 18.24 -25.06
CA ARG A 500 -13.65 18.04 -26.51
C ARG A 500 -13.18 19.28 -27.30
N ARG A 501 -13.51 20.50 -26.84
CA ARG A 501 -12.94 21.72 -27.42
C ARG A 501 -11.43 21.74 -27.30
N ALA A 502 -10.90 21.52 -26.10
CA ALA A 502 -9.45 21.48 -25.85
C ALA A 502 -8.73 20.43 -26.70
N ALA A 503 -9.35 19.25 -26.90
CA ALA A 503 -8.83 18.20 -27.76
C ALA A 503 -8.73 18.64 -29.25
N ASN A 504 -9.67 19.44 -29.73
CA ASN A 504 -9.70 19.92 -31.11
C ASN A 504 -8.85 21.18 -31.34
N THR A 505 -8.80 22.10 -30.36
CA THR A 505 -8.12 23.41 -30.53
C THR A 505 -6.70 23.43 -29.95
N GLY A 506 -6.36 22.48 -29.07
CA GLY A 506 -5.10 22.47 -28.29
C GLY A 506 -5.12 23.40 -27.07
N GLU A 507 -6.22 24.05 -26.74
CA GLU A 507 -6.35 24.98 -25.59
C GLU A 507 -6.53 24.26 -24.25
N VAL A 508 -5.59 23.36 -23.94
CA VAL A 508 -5.65 22.48 -22.74
C VAL A 508 -5.51 23.31 -21.45
N LYS A 509 -4.77 24.43 -21.46
CA LYS A 509 -4.61 25.28 -20.26
C LYS A 509 -5.95 25.84 -19.76
N ALA A 510 -6.83 26.29 -20.65
CA ALA A 510 -8.16 26.78 -20.28
C ALA A 510 -9.03 25.69 -19.65
N TYR A 511 -8.95 24.47 -20.17
CA TYR A 511 -9.62 23.30 -19.60
C TYR A 511 -9.11 23.01 -18.19
N LEU A 512 -7.80 22.89 -17.98
CA LEU A 512 -7.20 22.61 -16.67
C LEU A 512 -7.47 23.72 -15.64
N ALA A 513 -7.56 24.96 -16.06
CA ALA A 513 -7.88 26.06 -15.15
C ALA A 513 -9.23 25.85 -14.45
N LYS A 514 -10.24 25.33 -15.14
CA LYS A 514 -11.57 25.09 -14.59
C LYS A 514 -11.81 23.68 -14.08
N PHE A 515 -11.26 22.66 -14.75
CA PHE A 515 -11.58 21.24 -14.52
C PHE A 515 -10.38 20.39 -14.06
N GLY A 516 -9.22 21.00 -13.86
CA GLY A 516 -8.01 20.28 -13.44
C GLY A 516 -8.03 19.71 -12.03
N HIS A 517 -9.09 19.94 -11.26
CA HIS A 517 -9.28 19.46 -9.89
C HIS A 517 -9.83 18.03 -9.79
N PHE A 518 -10.21 17.41 -10.90
CA PHE A 518 -10.73 16.05 -10.88
C PHE A 518 -9.71 15.06 -10.29
N VAL A 519 -10.22 14.18 -9.42
CA VAL A 519 -9.44 13.15 -8.69
C VAL A 519 -10.11 11.78 -8.88
N GLU A 520 -9.34 10.71 -8.72
CA GLU A 520 -9.85 9.34 -8.80
C GLU A 520 -10.28 8.78 -7.44
N SER A 521 -9.89 9.43 -6.35
CA SER A 521 -10.17 8.97 -4.98
C SER A 521 -10.34 10.15 -4.03
N ALA A 522 -11.05 9.96 -2.94
CA ALA A 522 -11.11 10.92 -1.84
C ALA A 522 -9.86 10.87 -0.94
N ASP A 523 -8.95 9.91 -1.15
CA ASP A 523 -7.66 9.90 -0.48
C ASP A 523 -6.72 10.94 -1.12
N PRO A 524 -6.24 11.93 -0.34
CA PRO A 524 -5.42 13.02 -0.88
C PRO A 524 -4.04 12.59 -1.41
N ILE A 525 -3.66 11.32 -1.26
CA ILE A 525 -2.43 10.80 -1.86
C ILE A 525 -2.50 10.73 -3.40
N HIS A 526 -3.71 10.60 -3.96
CA HIS A 526 -3.92 10.51 -5.41
C HIS A 526 -3.79 11.87 -6.11
N LEU A 527 -3.20 11.86 -7.30
CA LEU A 527 -2.97 13.06 -8.10
C LEU A 527 -4.30 13.64 -8.62
N THR A 528 -4.34 14.95 -8.77
CA THR A 528 -5.38 15.62 -9.54
C THR A 528 -5.05 15.56 -11.04
N LEU A 529 -6.07 15.76 -11.89
CA LEU A 529 -5.86 15.82 -13.34
C LEU A 529 -4.85 16.92 -13.76
N ARG A 530 -4.76 17.99 -12.99
CA ARG A 530 -3.79 19.09 -13.21
C ARG A 530 -2.34 18.65 -12.97
N GLU A 531 -2.12 17.69 -12.08
CA GLU A 531 -0.81 17.20 -11.68
C GLU A 531 -0.30 16.06 -12.57
N SER A 532 -1.18 15.42 -13.37
CA SER A 532 -0.85 14.27 -14.21
C SER A 532 -0.93 14.61 -15.70
N SER A 533 0.23 14.88 -16.33
CA SER A 533 0.33 15.15 -17.77
C SER A 533 -0.11 13.96 -18.63
N ASP A 534 0.19 12.75 -18.17
CA ASP A 534 -0.08 11.52 -18.91
C ASP A 534 -1.57 11.20 -18.92
N LEU A 535 -2.23 11.34 -17.78
CA LEU A 535 -3.68 11.17 -17.69
C LEU A 535 -4.42 12.21 -18.51
N LEU A 536 -3.96 13.45 -18.49
CA LEU A 536 -4.52 14.52 -19.33
C LEU A 536 -4.36 14.21 -20.81
N ALA A 537 -3.20 13.73 -21.25
CA ALA A 537 -2.96 13.34 -22.64
C ALA A 537 -3.90 12.21 -23.09
N GLN A 538 -4.14 11.22 -22.22
CA GLN A 538 -5.09 10.12 -22.46
C GLN A 538 -6.54 10.63 -22.58
N HIS A 539 -6.96 11.55 -21.70
CA HIS A 539 -8.29 12.17 -21.77
C HIS A 539 -8.50 12.93 -23.08
N VAL A 540 -7.51 13.70 -23.49
CA VAL A 540 -7.54 14.44 -24.77
C VAL A 540 -7.61 13.46 -25.94
N ALA A 541 -6.86 12.37 -25.92
CA ALA A 541 -6.88 11.34 -26.95
C ALA A 541 -8.25 10.64 -27.04
N ALA A 542 -8.84 10.25 -25.92
CA ALA A 542 -10.16 9.64 -25.85
C ALA A 542 -11.27 10.60 -26.35
N ALA A 543 -11.18 11.89 -26.00
CA ALA A 543 -12.12 12.91 -26.47
C ALA A 543 -12.05 13.12 -27.99
N ARG A 544 -10.86 13.00 -28.60
CA ARG A 544 -10.68 13.03 -30.07
C ARG A 544 -11.27 11.79 -30.74
N GLY A 545 -11.12 10.62 -30.14
CA GLY A 545 -11.65 9.35 -30.67
C GLY A 545 -13.15 9.20 -30.57
N SER A 546 -13.83 10.01 -29.79
CA SER A 546 -15.29 9.93 -29.61
C SER A 546 -16.05 10.33 -30.88
N LYS A 547 -16.89 9.42 -31.41
CA LYS A 547 -17.69 9.62 -32.60
C LYS A 547 -18.95 10.47 -32.36
N VAL A 548 -19.48 10.45 -31.15
CA VAL A 548 -20.73 11.16 -30.79
C VAL A 548 -20.39 12.42 -29.98
N SER A 549 -20.99 13.55 -30.33
CA SER A 549 -20.80 14.77 -29.55
C SER A 549 -21.60 14.74 -28.24
N PRO A 550 -21.13 15.40 -27.18
CA PRO A 550 -21.91 15.55 -25.94
C PRO A 550 -23.30 16.12 -26.17
N ASP A 551 -23.43 17.07 -27.12
CA ASP A 551 -24.70 17.73 -27.43
C ASP A 551 -25.66 16.81 -28.20
N GLU A 552 -25.17 16.02 -29.17
CA GLU A 552 -25.96 15.01 -29.86
C GLU A 552 -26.47 13.93 -28.91
N ARG A 553 -25.61 13.48 -28.00
CA ARG A 553 -25.98 12.52 -26.95
C ARG A 553 -27.08 13.13 -26.05
N LEU A 554 -26.88 14.36 -25.58
CA LEU A 554 -27.88 15.06 -24.76
C LEU A 554 -29.21 15.18 -25.42
N LEU A 555 -29.25 15.56 -26.71
CA LEU A 555 -30.50 15.67 -27.47
C LEU A 555 -31.22 14.33 -27.60
N ARG A 556 -30.49 13.23 -27.81
CA ARG A 556 -31.05 11.88 -27.81
C ARG A 556 -31.70 11.55 -26.48
N ILE A 557 -30.94 11.70 -25.36
CA ILE A 557 -31.44 11.41 -24.02
C ILE A 557 -32.66 12.23 -23.67
N ARG A 558 -32.70 13.50 -24.03
CA ARG A 558 -33.87 14.38 -23.80
C ARG A 558 -35.10 13.96 -24.55
N ARG A 559 -34.97 13.41 -25.77
CA ARG A 559 -36.11 12.82 -26.50
C ARG A 559 -36.63 11.57 -25.77
N GLU A 560 -35.75 10.63 -25.43
CA GLU A 560 -36.14 9.43 -24.69
C GLU A 560 -36.82 9.77 -23.35
N ARG A 561 -36.29 10.77 -22.64
CA ARG A 561 -36.89 11.27 -21.40
C ARG A 561 -38.29 11.88 -21.63
N ALA A 562 -38.46 12.71 -22.67
CA ALA A 562 -39.74 13.32 -22.97
C ALA A 562 -40.81 12.26 -23.29
N GLU A 563 -40.46 11.21 -24.01
CA GLU A 563 -41.33 10.07 -24.29
C GLU A 563 -41.71 9.36 -22.98
N ALA A 564 -40.75 9.02 -22.12
CA ALA A 564 -41.01 8.38 -20.83
C ALA A 564 -41.84 9.26 -19.88
N GLU A 565 -41.62 10.59 -19.87
CA GLU A 565 -42.41 11.54 -19.09
C GLU A 565 -43.87 11.58 -19.59
N SER A 566 -44.12 11.43 -20.90
CA SER A 566 -45.47 11.41 -21.46
C SER A 566 -46.25 10.18 -20.91
N LEU A 567 -45.61 9.03 -20.76
CA LEU A 567 -46.22 7.84 -20.17
C LEU A 567 -46.63 8.08 -18.71
N VAL A 568 -45.77 8.73 -17.91
CA VAL A 568 -46.09 9.08 -16.51
C VAL A 568 -47.23 10.10 -16.45
N ARG A 569 -47.26 11.09 -17.35
CA ARG A 569 -48.30 12.13 -17.39
C ARG A 569 -49.66 11.56 -17.77
N SER A 570 -49.72 10.50 -18.60
CA SER A 570 -50.96 9.86 -19.06
C SER A 570 -51.67 9.04 -17.97
N LEU A 571 -51.00 8.74 -16.84
CA LEU A 571 -51.61 8.00 -15.76
C LEU A 571 -52.78 8.74 -15.11
N PRO A 572 -53.97 8.12 -14.99
CA PRO A 572 -55.15 8.74 -14.41
C PRO A 572 -55.18 8.69 -12.86
N GLY A 573 -56.01 9.51 -12.25
CA GLY A 573 -56.43 9.43 -10.86
C GLY A 573 -55.34 9.72 -9.86
N THR A 574 -55.51 9.23 -8.65
CA THR A 574 -54.55 9.40 -7.51
C THR A 574 -53.17 8.80 -7.78
N ARG A 575 -53.13 7.68 -8.53
CA ARG A 575 -51.89 7.03 -8.97
C ARG A 575 -51.08 7.95 -9.90
N GLY A 576 -51.72 8.61 -10.86
CA GLY A 576 -51.05 9.58 -11.73
C GLY A 576 -50.58 10.81 -10.96
N PHE A 577 -51.37 11.32 -10.00
CA PHE A 577 -50.93 12.39 -9.13
C PHE A 577 -49.66 12.03 -8.35
N LEU A 578 -49.63 10.83 -7.73
CA LEU A 578 -48.49 10.36 -6.97
C LEU A 578 -47.25 10.17 -7.86
N ALA A 579 -47.40 9.54 -9.03
CA ALA A 579 -46.31 9.35 -9.98
C ALA A 579 -45.70 10.68 -10.44
N ARG A 580 -46.54 11.68 -10.81
CA ARG A 580 -46.05 13.03 -11.17
C ARG A 580 -45.34 13.73 -10.00
N SER A 581 -45.82 13.57 -8.77
CA SER A 581 -45.21 14.18 -7.59
C SER A 581 -43.84 13.57 -7.31
N ILE A 582 -43.70 12.24 -7.33
CA ILE A 582 -42.41 11.52 -7.18
C ILE A 582 -41.48 11.94 -8.32
N LEU A 583 -41.93 11.94 -9.55
CA LEU A 583 -41.13 12.33 -10.71
C LEU A 583 -40.55 13.73 -10.54
N LYS A 584 -41.41 14.71 -10.25
CA LYS A 584 -40.98 16.12 -10.08
C LYS A 584 -39.93 16.25 -8.97
N LEU A 585 -40.16 15.58 -7.86
CA LEU A 585 -39.27 15.59 -6.74
C LEU A 585 -37.89 15.03 -7.11
N SER A 586 -37.86 13.82 -7.64
CA SER A 586 -36.60 13.13 -7.95
C SER A 586 -35.84 13.81 -9.08
N GLN A 587 -36.54 14.37 -10.09
CA GLN A 587 -35.89 15.13 -11.15
C GLN A 587 -35.21 16.41 -10.62
N SER A 588 -35.84 17.10 -9.65
CA SER A 588 -35.24 18.30 -9.06
C SER A 588 -33.93 17.99 -8.32
N HIS A 589 -33.77 16.78 -7.79
CA HIS A 589 -32.56 16.35 -7.11
C HIS A 589 -31.53 15.77 -8.08
N ALA A 590 -31.96 14.96 -9.05
CA ALA A 590 -31.07 14.40 -10.07
C ALA A 590 -30.26 15.47 -10.82
N ALA A 591 -30.91 16.62 -11.12
CA ALA A 591 -30.24 17.74 -11.79
C ALA A 591 -29.05 18.34 -11.00
N HIS A 592 -28.99 18.13 -9.70
CA HIS A 592 -27.94 18.70 -8.83
C HIS A 592 -26.90 17.69 -8.36
N THR A 593 -27.08 16.39 -8.61
CA THR A 593 -26.15 15.35 -8.17
C THR A 593 -24.75 15.57 -8.74
N ASP A 594 -24.64 15.77 -10.05
CA ASP A 594 -23.38 15.96 -10.75
C ASP A 594 -22.65 17.24 -10.32
N ASP A 595 -23.40 18.33 -10.11
CA ASP A 595 -22.85 19.60 -9.65
C ASP A 595 -22.32 19.49 -8.21
N ALA A 596 -23.00 18.71 -7.34
CA ALA A 596 -22.52 18.44 -5.99
C ALA A 596 -21.22 17.62 -6.02
N VAL A 597 -21.13 16.60 -6.87
CA VAL A 597 -19.91 15.82 -7.08
C VAL A 597 -18.77 16.70 -7.59
N PHE A 598 -19.04 17.60 -8.53
CA PHE A 598 -18.05 18.54 -9.05
C PHE A 598 -17.44 19.41 -7.93
N HIS A 599 -18.29 20.01 -7.07
CA HIS A 599 -17.81 20.84 -5.99
C HIS A 599 -17.12 20.04 -4.88
N PHE A 600 -17.59 18.83 -4.61
CA PHE A 600 -16.93 17.91 -3.69
C PHE A 600 -15.47 17.62 -4.13
N GLN A 601 -15.24 17.36 -5.42
CA GLN A 601 -13.89 17.15 -5.94
C GLN A 601 -13.01 18.42 -5.88
N ARG A 602 -13.58 19.62 -6.04
CA ARG A 602 -12.84 20.87 -5.82
C ARG A 602 -12.29 20.96 -4.39
N VAL A 603 -13.08 20.58 -3.38
CA VAL A 603 -12.62 20.57 -1.99
C VAL A 603 -11.49 19.57 -1.78
N LEU A 604 -11.59 18.36 -2.36
CA LEU A 604 -10.54 17.33 -2.27
C LEU A 604 -9.22 17.84 -2.87
N ALA A 605 -9.26 18.48 -4.02
CA ALA A 605 -8.07 19.04 -4.67
C ALA A 605 -7.44 20.17 -3.83
N LEU A 606 -8.26 21.04 -3.22
CA LEU A 606 -7.76 22.09 -2.33
C LEU A 606 -7.15 21.53 -1.03
N ALA A 607 -7.75 20.48 -0.48
CA ALA A 607 -7.21 19.78 0.67
C ALA A 607 -5.84 19.16 0.34
N ARG A 608 -5.72 18.45 -0.80
CA ARG A 608 -4.45 17.90 -1.28
C ARG A 608 -3.38 19.00 -1.43
N ALA A 609 -3.69 20.10 -2.11
CA ALA A 609 -2.76 21.20 -2.29
C ALA A 609 -2.29 21.79 -0.94
N THR A 610 -3.21 21.91 0.02
CA THR A 610 -2.90 22.39 1.37
C THR A 610 -2.00 21.40 2.12
N PHE A 611 -2.26 20.09 2.04
CA PHE A 611 -1.40 19.08 2.65
C PHE A 611 -0.01 19.05 2.03
N LEU A 612 0.12 19.21 0.72
CA LEU A 612 1.42 19.30 0.07
C LEU A 612 2.22 20.53 0.51
N GLU A 613 1.56 21.67 0.78
CA GLU A 613 2.23 22.84 1.34
C GLU A 613 2.73 22.55 2.76
N VAL A 614 1.93 21.91 3.60
CA VAL A 614 2.38 21.43 4.93
C VAL A 614 3.57 20.48 4.75
N GLY A 615 3.50 19.56 3.80
CA GLY A 615 4.60 18.64 3.47
C GLY A 615 5.89 19.37 3.08
N ARG A 616 5.81 20.39 2.20
CA ARG A 616 6.97 21.22 1.82
C ARG A 616 7.64 21.90 3.03
N ARG A 617 6.83 22.40 3.96
CA ARG A 617 7.35 23.00 5.21
C ARG A 617 7.99 21.99 6.13
N LEU A 618 7.40 20.80 6.27
CA LEU A 618 7.99 19.70 7.04
C LEU A 618 9.32 19.22 6.42
N THR A 619 9.39 19.14 5.09
CA THR A 619 10.63 18.83 4.37
C THR A 619 11.71 19.89 4.57
N SER A 620 11.34 21.18 4.48
CA SER A 620 12.30 22.28 4.70
C SER A 620 12.85 22.32 6.14
N ARG A 621 12.13 21.73 7.09
CA ARG A 621 12.54 21.59 8.51
C ARG A 621 13.27 20.26 8.77
N GLY A 622 13.46 19.41 7.76
CA GLY A 622 14.12 18.11 7.90
C GLY A 622 13.30 17.06 8.67
N VAL A 623 11.99 17.23 8.76
CA VAL A 623 11.09 16.31 9.49
C VAL A 623 10.70 15.11 8.63
N ILE A 624 10.55 15.32 7.31
CA ILE A 624 10.27 14.30 6.30
C ILE A 624 11.20 14.55 5.09
N GLU A 625 11.40 13.54 4.25
CA GLU A 625 12.36 13.62 3.13
C GLU A 625 11.79 14.40 1.93
N GLN A 626 10.53 14.20 1.61
CA GLN A 626 9.85 14.86 0.47
C GLN A 626 8.43 15.29 0.85
N ALA A 627 7.90 16.30 0.17
CA ALA A 627 6.60 16.87 0.49
C ALA A 627 5.45 15.83 0.46
N ALA A 628 5.51 14.85 -0.44
CA ALA A 628 4.51 13.81 -0.55
C ALA A 628 4.48 12.82 0.63
N ASP A 629 5.53 12.79 1.46
CA ASP A 629 5.58 11.97 2.66
C ASP A 629 4.53 12.37 3.71
N VAL A 630 4.00 13.59 3.60
CA VAL A 630 2.89 14.08 4.43
C VAL A 630 1.68 13.14 4.40
N PHE A 631 1.43 12.44 3.30
CA PHE A 631 0.29 11.54 3.17
C PHE A 631 0.41 10.27 4.04
N TYR A 632 1.62 9.94 4.51
CA TYR A 632 1.87 8.85 5.43
C TYR A 632 1.84 9.28 6.91
N LEU A 633 1.56 10.57 7.18
CA LEU A 633 1.33 11.08 8.53
C LEU A 633 -0.17 11.07 8.87
N GLU A 634 -0.51 10.97 10.14
CA GLU A 634 -1.87 11.20 10.62
C GLU A 634 -2.11 12.70 10.87
N ARG A 635 -3.38 13.15 10.82
CA ARG A 635 -3.74 14.56 11.08
C ARG A 635 -3.10 15.13 12.35
N LYS A 636 -3.07 14.36 13.45
CA LYS A 636 -2.49 14.78 14.73
C LYS A 636 -0.97 14.98 14.70
N GLU A 637 -0.29 14.44 13.68
CA GLU A 637 1.17 14.49 13.52
C GLU A 637 1.62 15.69 12.68
N LEU A 638 0.72 16.30 11.90
CA LEU A 638 1.03 17.43 11.02
C LEU A 638 1.53 18.66 11.79
N TRP A 639 1.03 18.88 13.03
CA TRP A 639 1.22 20.11 13.79
C TRP A 639 2.01 19.91 15.08
N LYS A 640 2.48 18.70 15.36
CA LYS A 640 3.32 18.40 16.52
C LYS A 640 4.76 18.82 16.26
N THR A 641 5.44 19.31 17.29
CA THR A 641 6.87 19.64 17.30
C THR A 641 7.68 18.46 16.76
N PRO A 642 8.73 18.70 15.94
CA PRO A 642 9.42 17.66 15.20
C PRO A 642 9.97 16.59 16.12
N ARG A 643 9.55 15.35 15.92
CA ARG A 643 10.25 14.16 16.38
C ARG A 643 11.24 13.75 15.30
N THR A 644 12.45 13.44 15.68
CA THR A 644 13.54 13.00 14.83
C THR A 644 13.24 11.68 14.08
N ASP A 645 12.13 11.01 14.39
CA ASP A 645 11.82 9.64 13.91
C ASP A 645 10.70 9.58 12.86
N LEU A 646 10.25 10.70 12.29
CA LEU A 646 9.13 10.67 11.34
C LEU A 646 9.51 10.06 9.98
N ALA A 647 10.75 10.14 9.55
CA ALA A 647 11.20 9.54 8.29
C ALA A 647 11.11 8.00 8.34
N GLU A 648 11.54 7.39 9.44
CA GLU A 648 11.39 5.93 9.64
C GLU A 648 9.91 5.52 9.74
N LEU A 649 9.10 6.30 10.45
CA LEU A 649 7.66 6.09 10.54
C LEU A 649 6.98 6.16 9.17
N VAL A 650 7.33 7.14 8.35
CA VAL A 650 6.84 7.30 6.97
C VAL A 650 7.20 6.09 6.12
N THR A 651 8.46 5.66 6.16
CA THR A 651 8.94 4.49 5.40
C THR A 651 8.15 3.24 5.79
N ARG A 652 8.02 2.95 7.08
CA ARG A 652 7.26 1.81 7.59
C ARG A 652 5.79 1.85 7.15
N ARG A 653 5.14 3.01 7.18
CA ARG A 653 3.73 3.16 6.78
C ARG A 653 3.55 3.07 5.26
N ARG A 654 4.54 3.52 4.50
CA ARG A 654 4.58 3.34 3.04
C ARG A 654 4.64 1.85 2.70
N ASP A 655 5.58 1.13 3.28
CA ASP A 655 5.75 -0.31 3.04
C ASP A 655 4.51 -1.11 3.46
N LEU A 656 3.92 -0.77 4.61
CA LEU A 656 2.66 -1.37 5.06
C LEU A 656 1.54 -1.15 4.03
N ARG A 657 1.35 0.08 3.52
CA ARG A 657 0.31 0.38 2.54
C ARG A 657 0.56 -0.36 1.22
N GLU A 658 1.80 -0.41 0.74
CA GLU A 658 2.14 -1.17 -0.46
C GLU A 658 1.91 -2.68 -0.28
N GLY A 659 2.15 -3.21 0.90
CA GLY A 659 1.75 -4.57 1.27
C GLY A 659 0.23 -4.75 1.23
N GLN A 660 -0.53 -3.82 1.79
CA GLN A 660 -1.99 -3.84 1.81
C GLN A 660 -2.63 -3.75 0.41
N LYS A 661 -2.03 -3.03 -0.54
CA LYS A 661 -2.49 -2.97 -1.93
C LYS A 661 -2.47 -4.34 -2.64
N ARG A 662 -1.55 -5.21 -2.23
CA ARG A 662 -1.43 -6.57 -2.80
C ARG A 662 -2.47 -7.56 -2.24
N LEU A 663 -3.25 -7.16 -1.23
CA LEU A 663 -4.26 -7.98 -0.61
C LEU A 663 -5.54 -7.97 -1.44
N ALA A 664 -6.25 -9.10 -1.49
CA ALA A 664 -7.61 -9.20 -2.00
C ALA A 664 -8.60 -9.08 -0.82
N PRO A 665 -9.19 -7.91 -0.58
CA PRO A 665 -10.11 -7.73 0.54
C PRO A 665 -11.43 -8.46 0.28
N PRO A 666 -11.95 -9.28 1.23
CA PRO A 666 -13.20 -9.97 1.06
C PRO A 666 -14.37 -8.97 1.02
N SER A 667 -15.39 -9.26 0.22
CA SER A 667 -16.59 -8.41 0.14
C SER A 667 -17.40 -8.39 1.44
N PHE A 668 -17.27 -9.44 2.28
CA PHE A 668 -18.03 -9.61 3.53
C PHE A 668 -17.14 -10.05 4.68
N ILE A 669 -17.34 -9.47 5.86
CA ILE A 669 -16.70 -9.89 7.12
C ILE A 669 -17.79 -10.02 8.20
N PRO A 670 -18.00 -11.22 8.77
CA PRO A 670 -17.39 -12.50 8.37
C PRO A 670 -17.77 -12.92 6.94
N PRO A 671 -17.11 -13.93 6.35
CA PRO A 671 -17.45 -14.43 5.00
C PRO A 671 -18.93 -14.77 4.86
N LEU A 672 -19.50 -14.62 3.68
CA LEU A 672 -20.93 -14.84 3.44
C LEU A 672 -21.40 -16.29 3.75
N SER A 673 -20.46 -17.25 3.73
CA SER A 673 -20.68 -18.64 4.16
C SER A 673 -20.94 -18.79 5.67
N ASP A 674 -20.66 -17.76 6.48
CA ASP A 674 -20.89 -17.80 7.92
C ASP A 674 -22.40 -17.91 8.23
N PRO A 675 -22.83 -18.89 9.05
CA PRO A 675 -24.24 -19.12 9.36
C PRO A 675 -24.94 -17.93 10.04
N THR A 676 -24.18 -17.00 10.61
CA THR A 676 -24.75 -15.81 11.26
C THR A 676 -25.45 -14.87 10.27
N TRP A 677 -25.08 -14.88 8.98
CA TRP A 677 -25.77 -14.13 7.94
C TRP A 677 -27.17 -14.64 7.66
N GLY A 678 -27.39 -15.97 7.71
CA GLY A 678 -28.68 -16.60 7.42
C GLY A 678 -29.79 -16.31 8.44
N LYS A 679 -29.42 -15.92 9.67
CA LYS A 679 -30.36 -15.56 10.75
C LYS A 679 -30.75 -14.07 10.74
N ASP A 680 -30.14 -13.25 9.83
CA ASP A 680 -30.31 -11.82 9.81
C ASP A 680 -31.47 -11.39 8.93
N THR A 681 -32.63 -11.16 9.56
CA THR A 681 -33.85 -10.66 8.89
C THR A 681 -33.59 -9.28 8.22
N GLN A 682 -32.63 -8.53 8.71
CA GLN A 682 -32.30 -7.19 8.21
C GLN A 682 -31.49 -7.24 6.92
N LEU A 683 -30.58 -8.20 6.77
CA LEU A 683 -29.87 -8.41 5.51
C LEU A 683 -30.86 -8.83 4.40
N LYS A 684 -31.86 -9.67 4.72
CA LYS A 684 -32.92 -10.05 3.78
C LYS A 684 -33.74 -8.86 3.33
N MET A 685 -34.06 -7.94 4.25
CA MET A 685 -34.78 -6.70 3.90
C MET A 685 -33.87 -5.72 3.14
N PHE A 686 -32.60 -5.62 3.47
CA PHE A 686 -31.62 -4.80 2.75
C PHE A 686 -31.39 -5.37 1.34
N SER A 687 -31.28 -6.70 1.19
CA SER A 687 -31.17 -7.35 -0.12
C SER A 687 -32.47 -7.22 -0.94
N SER A 688 -33.64 -7.23 -0.31
CA SER A 688 -34.91 -7.00 -0.99
C SER A 688 -35.11 -5.53 -1.39
N ALA A 689 -34.54 -4.58 -0.65
CA ALA A 689 -34.58 -3.16 -0.96
C ALA A 689 -33.58 -2.77 -2.07
N LEU A 690 -32.45 -3.47 -2.16
CA LEU A 690 -31.40 -3.28 -3.20
C LEU A 690 -31.48 -4.31 -4.34
N GLY A 691 -32.44 -5.22 -4.32
CA GLY A 691 -32.60 -6.35 -5.23
C GLY A 691 -32.03 -7.66 -4.62
N GLU A 692 -32.74 -8.79 -4.80
CA GLU A 692 -32.32 -10.13 -4.32
C GLU A 692 -30.97 -10.60 -4.86
N THR A 693 -30.45 -9.87 -5.85
CA THR A 693 -29.22 -10.12 -6.56
C THR A 693 -27.96 -9.98 -5.70
N VAL A 694 -27.97 -9.22 -4.59
CA VAL A 694 -26.76 -9.01 -3.76
C VAL A 694 -26.17 -10.31 -3.20
N LEU A 695 -27.05 -11.28 -2.84
CA LEU A 695 -26.65 -12.59 -2.31
C LEU A 695 -26.35 -13.64 -3.39
N LYS A 696 -26.65 -13.33 -4.67
CA LYS A 696 -26.45 -14.23 -5.83
C LYS A 696 -25.32 -13.77 -6.74
N ARG A 697 -24.57 -12.74 -6.36
CA ARG A 697 -23.48 -12.21 -7.16
C ARG A 697 -22.26 -13.13 -7.19
N GLY A 698 -21.49 -13.06 -8.25
CA GLY A 698 -20.24 -13.78 -8.43
C GLY A 698 -20.30 -14.83 -9.53
N LEU A 699 -19.22 -15.61 -9.63
CA LEU A 699 -19.07 -16.64 -10.65
C LEU A 699 -20.04 -17.80 -10.41
N GLN A 700 -20.78 -18.17 -11.44
CA GLN A 700 -21.75 -19.28 -11.45
C GLN A 700 -21.57 -20.11 -12.71
N GLU A 701 -22.05 -21.35 -12.66
CA GLU A 701 -22.19 -22.21 -13.81
C GLU A 701 -23.67 -22.32 -14.18
N HIS A 702 -24.03 -21.94 -15.39
CA HIS A 702 -25.40 -21.98 -15.89
C HIS A 702 -25.44 -22.68 -17.26
N ASN A 703 -26.15 -23.81 -17.37
CA ASN A 703 -26.25 -24.61 -18.60
C ASN A 703 -24.86 -24.95 -19.23
N GLY A 704 -23.87 -25.29 -18.40
CA GLY A 704 -22.53 -25.64 -18.85
C GLY A 704 -21.68 -24.45 -19.33
N ARG A 705 -22.10 -23.20 -19.09
CA ARG A 705 -21.36 -21.97 -19.36
C ARG A 705 -20.99 -21.27 -18.05
N ARG A 706 -19.80 -20.70 -18.03
CA ARG A 706 -19.38 -19.85 -16.92
C ARG A 706 -20.01 -18.47 -17.11
N ILE A 707 -20.75 -18.02 -16.12
CA ILE A 707 -21.33 -16.68 -16.09
C ILE A 707 -20.91 -15.96 -14.83
N LEU A 708 -20.68 -14.68 -14.94
CA LEU A 708 -20.48 -13.81 -13.79
C LEU A 708 -21.73 -12.96 -13.58
N VAL A 709 -22.35 -13.10 -12.42
CA VAL A 709 -23.61 -12.43 -12.06
C VAL A 709 -23.32 -11.18 -11.24
N GLY A 710 -23.85 -10.06 -11.69
CA GLY A 710 -23.83 -8.77 -11.01
C GLY A 710 -25.22 -8.16 -10.91
N THR A 711 -25.31 -6.86 -10.88
CA THR A 711 -26.54 -6.07 -10.89
C THR A 711 -26.70 -5.38 -12.26
N PRO A 712 -27.91 -5.36 -12.85
CA PRO A 712 -28.19 -4.55 -14.00
C PRO A 712 -27.80 -3.07 -13.75
N GLY A 713 -26.86 -2.56 -14.54
CA GLY A 713 -26.37 -1.19 -14.42
C GLY A 713 -26.86 -0.27 -15.52
N SER A 714 -26.76 -0.72 -16.76
CA SER A 714 -27.26 -0.05 -17.96
C SER A 714 -27.73 -1.10 -18.96
N PRO A 715 -28.93 -0.95 -19.57
CA PRO A 715 -29.51 -1.99 -20.40
C PRO A 715 -28.78 -2.19 -21.73
N GLY A 716 -29.02 -3.35 -22.35
CA GLY A 716 -28.46 -3.73 -23.65
C GLY A 716 -27.55 -4.95 -23.59
N ARG A 717 -27.07 -5.37 -24.77
CA ARG A 717 -26.14 -6.50 -24.93
C ARG A 717 -25.02 -6.11 -25.86
N ALA A 718 -23.78 -6.37 -25.49
CA ALA A 718 -22.65 -6.16 -26.37
C ALA A 718 -21.56 -7.23 -26.14
N ARG A 719 -20.86 -7.56 -27.23
CA ARG A 719 -19.66 -8.40 -27.23
C ARG A 719 -18.43 -7.53 -27.45
N GLY A 720 -17.34 -7.89 -26.80
CA GLY A 720 -16.04 -7.25 -27.02
C GLY A 720 -14.92 -7.98 -26.31
N THR A 721 -13.72 -7.48 -26.50
CA THR A 721 -12.54 -7.95 -25.80
C THR A 721 -12.49 -7.33 -24.41
N ALA A 722 -12.48 -8.10 -23.37
CA ALA A 722 -12.36 -7.60 -22.01
C ALA A 722 -11.00 -6.93 -21.81
N ARG A 723 -11.01 -5.72 -21.30
CA ARG A 723 -9.81 -5.02 -20.90
C ARG A 723 -9.91 -4.70 -19.41
N VAL A 724 -9.08 -5.40 -18.63
CA VAL A 724 -8.98 -5.18 -17.18
C VAL A 724 -8.13 -3.94 -16.95
N ILE A 725 -8.77 -2.91 -16.43
CA ILE A 725 -8.16 -1.61 -16.12
C ILE A 725 -8.20 -1.42 -14.62
N THR A 726 -7.03 -1.32 -14.01
CA THR A 726 -6.89 -1.24 -12.56
C THR A 726 -6.78 0.20 -12.06
N GLY A 727 -6.37 1.12 -12.92
CA GLY A 727 -6.23 2.54 -12.62
C GLY A 727 -5.92 3.37 -13.87
N PRO A 728 -5.75 4.68 -13.72
CA PRO A 728 -5.46 5.59 -14.82
C PRO A 728 -4.20 5.25 -15.62
N ASP A 729 -3.21 4.62 -15.00
CA ASP A 729 -1.96 4.22 -15.65
C ASP A 729 -2.21 3.18 -16.77
N ASP A 730 -3.30 2.43 -16.67
CA ASP A 730 -3.70 1.41 -17.64
C ASP A 730 -4.55 1.94 -18.80
N PHE A 731 -5.02 3.18 -18.78
CA PHE A 731 -5.96 3.72 -19.77
C PHE A 731 -5.42 3.65 -21.19
N HIS A 732 -4.10 3.75 -21.36
CA HIS A 732 -3.45 3.67 -22.68
C HIS A 732 -3.63 2.29 -23.36
N ARG A 733 -3.97 1.25 -22.59
CA ARG A 733 -4.20 -0.12 -23.08
C ARG A 733 -5.59 -0.30 -23.65
N PHE A 734 -6.54 0.59 -23.34
CA PHE A 734 -7.94 0.49 -23.71
C PHE A 734 -8.18 0.93 -25.15
N GLN A 735 -8.81 0.10 -25.96
CA GLN A 735 -9.04 0.32 -27.38
C GLN A 735 -10.54 0.54 -27.68
N PRO A 736 -10.88 1.28 -28.75
CA PRO A 736 -12.28 1.44 -29.19
C PRO A 736 -12.95 0.09 -29.46
N GLY A 737 -14.06 -0.18 -28.78
CA GLY A 737 -14.82 -1.43 -28.88
C GLY A 737 -14.49 -2.47 -27.82
N ASP A 738 -13.50 -2.23 -26.97
CA ASP A 738 -13.21 -3.08 -25.81
C ASP A 738 -14.35 -3.01 -24.78
N VAL A 739 -14.46 -4.06 -23.94
CA VAL A 739 -15.30 -4.08 -22.76
C VAL A 739 -14.45 -3.64 -21.57
N LEU A 740 -14.83 -2.56 -20.92
CA LEU A 740 -14.16 -2.04 -19.73
C LEU A 740 -14.47 -2.95 -18.54
N VAL A 741 -13.44 -3.59 -17.98
CA VAL A 741 -13.54 -4.36 -16.74
C VAL A 741 -12.73 -3.64 -15.68
N ALA A 742 -13.39 -3.20 -14.61
CA ALA A 742 -12.75 -2.39 -13.57
C ALA A 742 -13.27 -2.72 -12.17
N HIS A 743 -12.47 -2.42 -11.15
CA HIS A 743 -12.95 -2.51 -9.77
C HIS A 743 -14.11 -1.54 -9.55
N THR A 744 -13.91 -0.28 -9.88
CA THR A 744 -14.93 0.80 -9.89
C THR A 744 -14.50 1.88 -10.89
N THR A 745 -15.36 2.86 -11.16
CA THR A 745 -15.01 3.99 -12.01
C THR A 745 -15.39 5.32 -11.37
N MET A 746 -14.65 6.37 -11.68
CA MET A 746 -14.80 7.72 -11.17
C MET A 746 -14.97 8.70 -12.35
N PRO A 747 -15.37 9.97 -12.16
CA PRO A 747 -15.52 10.93 -13.24
C PRO A 747 -14.31 11.05 -14.18
N ILE A 748 -13.12 10.82 -13.67
CA ILE A 748 -11.88 10.78 -14.43
C ILE A 748 -11.84 9.63 -15.47
N TRP A 749 -12.65 8.58 -15.32
CA TRP A 749 -12.78 7.44 -16.23
C TRP A 749 -13.78 7.68 -17.39
N THR A 750 -14.58 8.73 -17.32
CA THR A 750 -15.63 9.05 -18.31
C THR A 750 -15.16 8.96 -19.77
N PRO A 751 -13.92 9.39 -20.13
CA PRO A 751 -13.45 9.26 -21.51
C PRO A 751 -13.40 7.83 -22.04
N LEU A 752 -13.18 6.81 -21.20
CA LEU A 752 -13.16 5.40 -21.62
C LEU A 752 -14.56 4.94 -22.05
N PHE A 753 -15.62 5.41 -21.39
CA PHE A 753 -17.00 5.08 -21.74
C PHE A 753 -17.38 5.55 -23.15
N ASN A 754 -16.74 6.61 -23.66
CA ASN A 754 -16.95 7.09 -25.03
C ASN A 754 -16.56 6.09 -26.11
N ILE A 755 -15.61 5.22 -25.82
CA ILE A 755 -15.04 4.28 -26.77
C ILE A 755 -15.32 2.81 -26.41
N ALA A 756 -15.85 2.53 -25.23
CA ALA A 756 -16.20 1.20 -24.75
C ALA A 756 -17.43 0.64 -25.49
N SER A 757 -17.45 -0.67 -25.73
CA SER A 757 -18.63 -1.41 -26.20
C SER A 757 -19.58 -1.75 -25.06
N ALA A 758 -19.04 -2.03 -23.87
CA ALA A 758 -19.76 -2.29 -22.63
C ALA A 758 -18.84 -2.05 -21.43
N ALA A 759 -19.39 -2.13 -20.22
CA ALA A 759 -18.59 -2.08 -19.01
C ALA A 759 -19.05 -3.12 -17.96
N VAL A 760 -18.10 -3.53 -17.10
CA VAL A 760 -18.30 -4.44 -15.97
C VAL A 760 -17.55 -3.86 -14.79
N THR A 761 -18.20 -3.70 -13.63
CA THR A 761 -17.54 -3.25 -12.40
C THR A 761 -17.79 -4.19 -11.25
N GLU A 762 -16.77 -4.39 -10.40
CA GLU A 762 -16.87 -5.23 -9.20
C GLU A 762 -17.70 -4.57 -8.12
N VAL A 763 -17.53 -3.28 -7.99
CA VAL A 763 -18.23 -2.43 -7.02
C VAL A 763 -19.16 -1.48 -7.74
N GLY A 764 -20.23 -1.12 -7.08
CA GLY A 764 -21.22 -0.19 -7.58
C GLY A 764 -22.62 -0.80 -7.64
N GLY A 765 -23.57 0.09 -7.61
CA GLY A 765 -24.99 -0.22 -7.73
C GLY A 765 -25.62 0.55 -8.91
N PRO A 766 -26.93 0.55 -9.04
CA PRO A 766 -27.64 1.26 -10.11
C PRO A 766 -27.35 2.77 -10.17
N PHE A 767 -26.73 3.33 -9.13
CA PHE A 767 -26.44 4.77 -8.96
C PHE A 767 -24.96 5.08 -8.87
N SER A 768 -24.12 4.08 -9.09
CA SER A 768 -22.67 4.29 -9.21
C SER A 768 -22.38 5.22 -10.38
N HIS A 769 -21.23 5.89 -10.31
CA HIS A 769 -20.73 6.67 -11.42
C HIS A 769 -20.73 5.85 -12.74
N ALA A 770 -20.27 4.58 -12.68
CA ALA A 770 -20.30 3.68 -13.82
C ALA A 770 -21.70 3.54 -14.42
N ALA A 771 -22.73 3.35 -13.57
CA ALA A 771 -24.10 3.15 -14.04
C ALA A 771 -24.69 4.40 -14.66
N ILE A 772 -24.47 5.56 -14.05
CA ILE A 772 -24.94 6.84 -14.57
C ILE A 772 -24.31 7.09 -15.94
N VAL A 773 -23.00 7.00 -16.03
CA VAL A 773 -22.26 7.27 -17.27
C VAL A 773 -22.60 6.24 -18.35
N ALA A 774 -22.61 4.94 -18.04
CA ALA A 774 -22.96 3.90 -19.02
C ALA A 774 -24.34 4.12 -19.63
N ARG A 775 -25.33 4.52 -18.83
CA ARG A 775 -26.68 4.87 -19.33
C ARG A 775 -26.68 6.13 -20.20
N GLU A 776 -25.89 7.15 -19.83
CA GLU A 776 -25.77 8.36 -20.66
C GLU A 776 -25.11 8.04 -22.01
N PHE A 777 -24.09 7.18 -22.01
CA PHE A 777 -23.43 6.75 -23.24
C PHE A 777 -24.22 5.69 -24.02
N GLY A 778 -25.22 5.05 -23.38
CA GLY A 778 -26.06 4.03 -23.99
C GLY A 778 -25.32 2.72 -24.22
N ILE A 779 -24.34 2.40 -23.37
CA ILE A 779 -23.58 1.13 -23.38
C ILE A 779 -24.08 0.19 -22.30
N PRO A 780 -24.10 -1.13 -22.52
CA PRO A 780 -24.46 -2.11 -21.50
C PRO A 780 -23.51 -2.07 -20.32
N LEU A 781 -24.05 -2.20 -19.10
CA LEU A 781 -23.23 -2.29 -17.89
C LEU A 781 -23.75 -3.32 -16.92
N VAL A 782 -22.85 -4.13 -16.40
CA VAL A 782 -23.07 -5.02 -15.23
C VAL A 782 -22.24 -4.50 -14.06
N ASN A 783 -22.92 -4.09 -12.99
CA ASN A 783 -22.29 -3.61 -11.76
C ASN A 783 -22.24 -4.68 -10.67
N GLY A 784 -21.32 -4.51 -9.68
CA GLY A 784 -21.27 -5.39 -8.54
C GLY A 784 -21.01 -6.84 -8.94
N ALA A 785 -20.32 -7.05 -10.03
CA ALA A 785 -19.85 -8.34 -10.49
C ALA A 785 -18.60 -8.73 -9.69
N ILE A 786 -18.81 -9.29 -8.51
CA ILE A 786 -17.75 -9.59 -7.54
C ILE A 786 -16.62 -10.37 -8.21
N ASP A 787 -15.38 -9.96 -7.94
CA ASP A 787 -14.14 -10.56 -8.46
C ASP A 787 -14.01 -10.50 -10.00
N ALA A 788 -14.73 -9.60 -10.69
CA ALA A 788 -14.68 -9.49 -12.15
C ALA A 788 -13.26 -9.29 -12.68
N THR A 789 -12.44 -8.47 -12.03
CA THR A 789 -11.04 -8.21 -12.43
C THR A 789 -10.12 -9.41 -12.26
N GLN A 790 -10.52 -10.39 -11.45
CA GLN A 790 -9.77 -11.62 -11.20
C GLN A 790 -10.30 -12.79 -12.06
N VAL A 791 -11.63 -12.83 -12.25
CA VAL A 791 -12.33 -13.92 -12.95
C VAL A 791 -12.28 -13.75 -14.46
N ILE A 792 -12.38 -12.50 -14.95
CA ILE A 792 -12.31 -12.18 -16.37
C ILE A 792 -10.85 -11.94 -16.76
N ALA A 793 -10.33 -12.82 -17.62
CA ALA A 793 -8.95 -12.67 -18.10
C ALA A 793 -8.84 -11.44 -19.02
N ASP A 794 -7.77 -10.66 -18.87
CA ASP A 794 -7.47 -9.55 -19.78
C ASP A 794 -7.29 -10.08 -21.21
N GLY A 795 -7.95 -9.45 -22.18
CA GLY A 795 -7.96 -9.89 -23.57
C GLY A 795 -8.99 -10.99 -23.91
N ALA A 796 -9.76 -11.50 -22.93
CA ALA A 796 -10.76 -12.53 -23.20
C ALA A 796 -11.99 -11.94 -23.93
N PRO A 797 -12.61 -12.70 -24.86
CA PRO A 797 -13.89 -12.33 -25.45
C PRO A 797 -15.01 -12.54 -24.42
N VAL A 798 -15.82 -11.52 -24.18
CA VAL A 798 -16.98 -11.59 -23.27
C VAL A 798 -18.25 -11.05 -23.90
N LEU A 799 -19.41 -11.53 -23.40
CA LEU A 799 -20.71 -10.95 -23.71
C LEU A 799 -21.29 -10.34 -22.44
N VAL A 800 -21.54 -9.05 -22.48
CA VAL A 800 -22.18 -8.31 -21.38
C VAL A 800 -23.65 -8.13 -21.66
N ASP A 801 -24.53 -8.67 -20.81
CA ASP A 801 -25.96 -8.43 -20.79
C ASP A 801 -26.31 -7.52 -19.61
N GLY A 802 -26.30 -6.22 -19.87
CA GLY A 802 -26.57 -5.21 -18.85
C GLY A 802 -28.04 -5.18 -18.41
N SER A 803 -28.97 -5.75 -19.20
CA SER A 803 -30.38 -5.88 -18.83
C SER A 803 -30.61 -7.02 -17.84
N ALA A 804 -29.91 -8.14 -18.02
CA ALA A 804 -29.98 -9.30 -17.12
C ALA A 804 -29.00 -9.21 -15.93
N GLY A 805 -28.00 -8.34 -15.99
CA GLY A 805 -26.94 -8.27 -15.00
C GLY A 805 -25.94 -9.45 -15.08
N ILE A 806 -25.67 -9.92 -16.29
CA ILE A 806 -24.88 -11.14 -16.53
C ILE A 806 -23.72 -10.83 -17.49
N VAL A 807 -22.55 -11.42 -17.20
CA VAL A 807 -21.42 -11.48 -18.13
C VAL A 807 -21.17 -12.95 -18.46
N GLU A 808 -21.27 -13.32 -19.75
CA GLU A 808 -20.88 -14.65 -20.23
C GLU A 808 -19.37 -14.64 -20.54
N LEU A 809 -18.66 -15.65 -19.99
CA LEU A 809 -17.20 -15.78 -20.07
C LEU A 809 -16.79 -16.79 -21.14
#